data_f117fdd4a11141ec892ff5948ce6b2b8
#
_entry.id   f117fdd4a11141ec892ff5948ce6b2b8
#
_cell.length_a   1.000
_cell.length_b   1.000
_cell.length_c   1.000
_cell.angle_alpha   90.00
_cell.angle_beta   90.00
_cell.angle_gamma   90.00
#
_symmetry.space_group_name_H-M   'P 1'
#
loop_
_entity.id
_entity.type
_entity.pdbx_description
1 polymer ?
#
loop_
_entity_poly.entity_id
_entity_poly.type
_entity_poly.pdbx_seq_one_letter_code
_entity_poly.pdbx_strand_id
1 'polypeptide(L)'
;MQPTLCSRCKKNVAVVFISRLNEKNEQVNEGLCLKCAAQLGLPQVDEMMKRMGITPEDLDNISNEMMQAFGGAEELPETDDGDEDDEESGKTATFPFLNRLFGNNGNPPAQPQQPSGEGNAAPNNGGRKTEKKRKFLDNYCINLSQRARQGKLDAVIGREQEIERVVQILNRRQKNNPCLIGEPGVGKTAIAEGLAQRIAAGEVPFKLRDKEVYLLDLTALVAGTQFRGQFESRMKGLIEEIRKAGNIILVIDEVHNIVGAGDAEGSMNAANILKPALSRGEIQVIGATTFNEYRKHIEKDTALERRFQPVTVNEPNIEDTLKILRGIAHYYEQFHGVSIPDGVLRQAVSLSERYITDRYLPDKAIDLIDEACSDMNLHDADINRRMELEKQLATIATELETLSSEAPEEEQTPEQMDQRYARIAQLRSEQIRFQQELETIKAKGTPTLTMDNIARVIEMWTKIPASKIKEEEFQRLSQLETRLKKHIVGQDEAVAAVAAAIRHNRVGISPKHKPVSFIFVGSTGVGKTELVKQLADDLFNAPESLIRLDMSEFMEKHSVSRIVGSPPGYVGHDEAGQLTEKSRRKPYSVVLFDEIEKAHPDVLNVLLQILDDGQITDAHGRKVNFENTVIVMTSNAGSDKAAGSVGFDKSAGDQGKERVMKALRDFLRPEFINRVDEVIYFRQLTEDNFRDIARIMLDELKTSLADKGFGFMYDDSVVDVLVKKSYSAAYGARNLRRCIQKELEDPMANLIIDAFENPITQLKATAEDGQIKLYSL
;
A
#
# COMPACT_ATOMS: atom_id res chain seq x y z
N MET A 1 -6.40 45.10 0.64
CA MET A 1 -7.10 45.78 -0.49
C MET A 1 -8.05 46.77 0.16
N GLN A 2 -7.84 48.07 -0.05
CA GLN A 2 -8.79 49.08 0.42
C GLN A 2 -10.15 48.93 -0.30
N PRO A 3 -11.27 49.03 0.39
CA PRO A 3 -12.58 48.90 -0.21
C PRO A 3 -12.82 50.04 -1.20
N THR A 4 -12.99 49.69 -2.47
CA THR A 4 -13.29 50.66 -3.53
C THR A 4 -14.78 51.03 -3.50
N LEU A 5 -15.10 52.31 -3.58
CA LEU A 5 -16.45 52.80 -3.64
C LEU A 5 -17.06 52.52 -5.03
N CYS A 6 -18.37 52.34 -5.09
CA CYS A 6 -19.11 52.10 -6.32
C CYS A 6 -18.87 53.25 -7.34
N SER A 7 -18.43 52.91 -8.54
CA SER A 7 -18.10 53.84 -9.63
C SER A 7 -19.29 54.73 -10.02
N ARG A 8 -20.52 54.26 -9.80
CA ARG A 8 -21.76 54.94 -10.23
C ARG A 8 -22.36 55.82 -9.15
N CYS A 9 -22.58 55.32 -7.95
CA CYS A 9 -23.24 56.12 -6.91
C CYS A 9 -22.22 56.78 -5.96
N LYS A 10 -20.97 56.36 -5.89
CA LYS A 10 -19.87 56.84 -5.06
C LYS A 10 -20.23 56.92 -3.55
N LYS A 11 -21.31 56.19 -3.15
CA LYS A 11 -21.81 56.18 -1.75
C LYS A 11 -21.60 54.83 -1.07
N ASN A 12 -21.75 53.75 -1.82
CA ASN A 12 -21.71 52.38 -1.27
C ASN A 12 -20.46 51.63 -1.77
N VAL A 13 -20.02 50.63 -1.01
CA VAL A 13 -18.86 49.78 -1.37
C VAL A 13 -19.16 48.95 -2.64
N ALA A 14 -18.19 48.85 -3.54
CA ALA A 14 -18.29 48.07 -4.76
C ALA A 14 -18.16 46.58 -4.42
N VAL A 15 -19.12 45.76 -4.89
CA VAL A 15 -19.23 44.32 -4.63
C VAL A 15 -19.20 43.53 -5.93
N VAL A 16 -19.69 44.13 -7.03
CA VAL A 16 -19.76 43.51 -8.36
C VAL A 16 -18.79 44.26 -9.28
N PHE A 17 -17.84 43.53 -9.87
CA PHE A 17 -16.88 44.11 -10.81
C PHE A 17 -17.24 43.66 -12.23
N ILE A 18 -17.41 44.61 -13.13
CA ILE A 18 -17.71 44.38 -14.55
C ILE A 18 -16.61 44.99 -15.42
N SER A 19 -16.26 44.28 -16.48
CA SER A 19 -15.32 44.78 -17.50
C SER A 19 -16.14 45.26 -18.71
N ARG A 20 -15.98 46.53 -19.08
CA ARG A 20 -16.57 47.14 -20.27
C ARG A 20 -15.49 47.63 -21.23
N LEU A 21 -15.78 47.59 -22.53
CA LEU A 21 -14.96 48.25 -23.53
C LEU A 21 -15.43 49.69 -23.71
N ASN A 22 -14.51 50.64 -23.58
CA ASN A 22 -14.75 52.06 -23.87
C ASN A 22 -14.93 52.31 -25.36
N GLU A 23 -15.45 53.47 -25.74
CA GLU A 23 -15.55 53.95 -27.15
C GLU A 23 -14.18 53.95 -27.86
N LYS A 24 -13.07 53.86 -27.14
CA LYS A 24 -11.68 53.71 -27.65
C LYS A 24 -11.17 52.27 -27.68
N ASN A 25 -12.05 51.26 -27.45
CA ASN A 25 -11.74 49.83 -27.45
C ASN A 25 -10.74 49.42 -26.32
N GLU A 26 -10.65 50.17 -25.21
CA GLU A 26 -9.86 49.85 -24.04
C GLU A 26 -10.75 49.18 -23.01
N GLN A 27 -10.24 48.17 -22.31
CA GLN A 27 -10.96 47.40 -21.29
C GLN A 27 -10.93 48.17 -19.96
N VAL A 28 -12.07 48.66 -19.51
CA VAL A 28 -12.20 49.38 -18.22
C VAL A 28 -12.97 48.50 -17.24
N ASN A 29 -12.41 48.30 -16.07
CA ASN A 29 -13.04 47.57 -14.98
C ASN A 29 -13.80 48.53 -14.07
N GLU A 30 -15.11 48.38 -13.94
CA GLU A 30 -15.97 49.20 -13.10
C GLU A 30 -16.46 48.37 -11.90
N GLY A 31 -16.31 48.88 -10.68
CA GLY A 31 -16.86 48.28 -9.48
C GLY A 31 -18.22 48.91 -9.15
N LEU A 32 -19.25 48.08 -8.99
CA LEU A 32 -20.63 48.50 -8.70
C LEU A 32 -21.09 47.96 -7.32
N CYS A 33 -21.88 48.74 -6.57
CA CYS A 33 -22.61 48.19 -5.44
C CYS A 33 -23.82 47.36 -5.89
N LEU A 34 -24.34 46.46 -5.07
CA LEU A 34 -25.45 45.57 -5.34
C LEU A 34 -26.67 46.33 -5.88
N LYS A 35 -27.02 47.51 -5.32
CA LYS A 35 -28.14 48.35 -5.75
C LYS A 35 -27.93 48.89 -7.15
N CYS A 36 -26.75 49.39 -7.50
CA CYS A 36 -26.45 49.91 -8.82
C CYS A 36 -26.31 48.79 -9.86
N ALA A 37 -25.85 47.63 -9.47
CA ALA A 37 -25.78 46.45 -10.35
C ALA A 37 -27.18 45.89 -10.67
N ALA A 38 -28.08 45.84 -9.71
CA ALA A 38 -29.49 45.47 -9.94
C ALA A 38 -30.24 46.49 -10.83
N GLN A 39 -29.99 47.79 -10.64
CA GLN A 39 -30.59 48.82 -11.53
C GLN A 39 -30.10 48.80 -12.96
N LEU A 40 -28.96 48.16 -13.24
CA LEU A 40 -28.44 47.95 -14.60
C LEU A 40 -29.04 46.75 -15.30
N GLY A 41 -29.88 45.94 -14.59
CA GLY A 41 -30.53 44.76 -15.18
C GLY A 41 -29.55 43.69 -15.65
N LEU A 42 -28.47 43.45 -14.91
CA LEU A 42 -27.49 42.42 -15.24
C LEU A 42 -28.13 41.03 -14.98
N PRO A 43 -28.28 40.15 -15.97
CA PRO A 43 -29.03 38.90 -15.85
C PRO A 43 -28.48 37.99 -14.74
N GLN A 44 -27.16 38.01 -14.53
CA GLN A 44 -26.48 37.22 -13.50
C GLN A 44 -26.76 37.71 -12.08
N VAL A 45 -26.95 39.03 -11.89
CA VAL A 45 -27.30 39.64 -10.62
C VAL A 45 -28.75 39.39 -10.27
N ASP A 46 -29.65 39.51 -11.27
CA ASP A 46 -31.09 39.25 -11.11
C ASP A 46 -31.36 37.77 -10.77
N GLU A 47 -30.64 36.85 -11.41
CA GLU A 47 -30.74 35.40 -11.12
C GLU A 47 -30.18 35.07 -9.71
N MET A 48 -29.10 35.70 -9.34
CA MET A 48 -28.51 35.56 -8.01
C MET A 48 -29.44 36.10 -6.90
N MET A 49 -30.08 37.24 -7.13
CA MET A 49 -31.06 37.82 -6.20
C MET A 49 -32.33 36.96 -6.09
N LYS A 50 -32.85 36.41 -7.18
CA LYS A 50 -33.97 35.47 -7.16
C LYS A 50 -33.63 34.17 -6.41
N ARG A 51 -32.46 33.61 -6.60
CA ARG A 51 -32.01 32.41 -5.88
C ARG A 51 -31.84 32.67 -4.36
N MET A 52 -31.49 33.87 -3.97
CA MET A 52 -31.26 34.24 -2.57
C MET A 52 -32.49 34.84 -1.86
N GLY A 53 -33.63 35.02 -2.58
CA GLY A 53 -34.85 35.57 -2.01
C GLY A 53 -34.71 37.02 -1.53
N ILE A 54 -33.78 37.79 -2.11
CA ILE A 54 -33.52 39.19 -1.72
C ILE A 54 -34.48 40.11 -2.44
N THR A 55 -35.31 40.88 -1.70
CA THR A 55 -36.20 41.86 -2.24
C THR A 55 -35.49 43.22 -2.45
N PRO A 56 -36.04 44.12 -3.34
CA PRO A 56 -35.46 45.45 -3.54
C PRO A 56 -35.32 46.30 -2.26
N GLU A 57 -36.18 46.05 -1.28
CA GLU A 57 -36.16 46.72 0.03
C GLU A 57 -35.01 46.21 0.94
N ASP A 58 -34.63 44.98 0.79
CA ASP A 58 -33.52 44.37 1.54
C ASP A 58 -32.15 44.93 1.06
N LEU A 59 -32.06 45.42 -0.17
CA LEU A 59 -30.81 45.94 -0.75
C LEU A 59 -30.34 47.21 -0.02
N ASP A 60 -31.26 48.03 0.50
CA ASP A 60 -30.91 49.24 1.25
C ASP A 60 -30.39 48.88 2.66
N ASN A 61 -30.97 47.88 3.30
CA ASN A 61 -30.52 47.37 4.60
C ASN A 61 -29.15 46.70 4.47
N ILE A 62 -28.93 45.89 3.50
CA ILE A 62 -27.65 45.19 3.20
C ILE A 62 -26.55 46.24 2.90
N SER A 63 -26.89 47.25 2.14
CA SER A 63 -25.96 48.32 1.76
C SER A 63 -25.54 49.15 2.96
N ASN A 64 -26.48 49.44 3.90
CA ASN A 64 -26.22 50.17 5.13
C ASN A 64 -25.41 49.31 6.12
N GLU A 65 -25.68 48.03 6.26
CA GLU A 65 -24.89 47.14 7.11
C GLU A 65 -23.46 46.98 6.57
N MET A 66 -23.26 46.94 5.26
CA MET A 66 -21.92 46.95 4.66
C MET A 66 -21.18 48.26 4.91
N MET A 67 -21.88 49.42 4.83
CA MET A 67 -21.28 50.72 5.12
C MET A 67 -20.88 50.84 6.61
N GLN A 68 -21.69 50.35 7.53
CA GLN A 68 -21.35 50.33 8.96
C GLN A 68 -20.16 49.38 9.26
N ALA A 69 -20.01 48.29 8.54
CA ALA A 69 -18.91 47.36 8.70
C ALA A 69 -17.56 47.86 8.15
N PHE A 70 -17.63 48.74 7.13
CA PHE A 70 -16.43 49.33 6.51
C PHE A 70 -16.21 50.80 6.84
N GLY A 71 -17.22 51.50 7.40
CA GLY A 71 -17.17 52.93 7.74
C GLY A 71 -16.68 53.28 9.15
N GLY A 72 -16.18 52.32 9.91
CA GLY A 72 -15.63 52.54 11.25
C GLY A 72 -14.17 53.01 11.30
N ALA A 73 -13.62 53.56 10.22
CA ALA A 73 -12.25 54.06 10.15
C ALA A 73 -12.24 55.53 9.68
N GLU A 74 -12.81 56.46 10.49
CA GLU A 74 -12.49 57.89 10.41
C GLU A 74 -11.77 58.26 11.70
N GLU A 75 -10.65 59.03 11.51
CA GLU A 75 -9.72 59.64 12.48
C GLU A 75 -8.49 58.80 12.85
N LEU A 76 -7.44 58.92 12.01
CA LEU A 76 -6.05 58.92 12.48
C LEU A 76 -5.33 60.14 11.88
N PRO A 77 -4.54 60.90 12.68
CA PRO A 77 -3.81 62.09 12.23
C PRO A 77 -2.56 61.67 11.43
N GLU A 78 -2.21 62.55 10.48
CA GLU A 78 -0.95 62.50 9.73
C GLU A 78 0.23 62.70 10.68
N THR A 79 1.19 61.76 10.70
CA THR A 79 2.58 62.05 11.09
C THR A 79 3.50 61.10 10.32
N ASP A 80 4.29 61.74 9.51
CA ASP A 80 5.70 61.67 9.16
C ASP A 80 6.51 60.36 9.41
N ASP A 81 7.27 60.05 8.40
CA ASP A 81 8.39 59.12 8.21
C ASP A 81 9.02 58.37 9.41
N GLY A 82 9.26 57.10 9.21
CA GLY A 82 10.36 56.39 9.87
C GLY A 82 10.06 54.97 10.39
N ASP A 83 10.68 54.01 9.75
CA ASP A 83 11.19 52.74 10.28
C ASP A 83 10.30 51.69 10.96
N GLU A 84 10.27 50.54 10.31
CA GLU A 84 10.41 49.11 10.77
C GLU A 84 9.62 48.66 12.03
N ASP A 85 8.98 47.48 11.80
CA ASP A 85 8.56 46.48 12.80
C ASP A 85 7.45 46.88 13.79
N ASP A 86 6.22 46.36 13.51
CA ASP A 86 5.48 45.62 14.53
C ASP A 86 4.18 44.99 13.99
N GLU A 87 3.98 43.78 14.41
CA GLU A 87 2.80 42.95 14.19
C GLU A 87 1.60 43.50 14.94
N GLU A 88 0.46 43.78 14.28
CA GLU A 88 -0.82 43.84 14.97
C GLU A 88 -2.01 43.25 14.21
N SER A 89 -2.52 42.24 14.87
CA SER A 89 -3.87 41.67 14.87
C SER A 89 -4.93 42.31 13.98
N GLY A 90 -5.16 41.70 12.81
CA GLY A 90 -6.34 41.93 12.00
C GLY A 90 -7.58 41.29 12.62
N LYS A 91 -8.49 42.09 13.12
CA LYS A 91 -9.85 41.68 13.49
C LYS A 91 -10.62 41.34 12.21
N THR A 92 -10.88 40.05 12.00
CA THR A 92 -11.76 39.55 10.93
C THR A 92 -13.20 39.88 11.29
N ALA A 93 -13.82 40.83 10.61
CA ALA A 93 -15.24 41.10 10.72
C ALA A 93 -16.03 39.93 10.10
N THR A 94 -16.63 39.12 10.96
CA THR A 94 -17.59 38.08 10.58
C THR A 94 -18.94 38.75 10.32
N PHE A 95 -19.38 38.75 9.07
CA PHE A 95 -20.68 39.28 8.68
C PHE A 95 -21.80 38.32 9.09
N PRO A 96 -22.72 38.69 10.00
CA PRO A 96 -23.83 37.81 10.44
C PRO A 96 -24.76 37.37 9.29
N PHE A 97 -24.81 38.10 8.19
CA PHE A 97 -25.69 37.80 7.08
C PHE A 97 -25.13 36.73 6.15
N LEU A 98 -23.81 36.58 6.05
CA LEU A 98 -23.19 35.48 5.26
C LEU A 98 -23.51 34.10 5.85
N ASN A 99 -23.68 33.98 7.16
CA ASN A 99 -24.14 32.76 7.78
C ASN A 99 -25.61 32.42 7.47
N ARG A 100 -26.45 33.41 7.09
CA ARG A 100 -27.79 33.17 6.54
C ARG A 100 -27.77 32.78 5.06
N LEU A 101 -26.73 33.16 4.34
CA LEU A 101 -26.59 32.94 2.90
C LEU A 101 -26.09 31.53 2.56
N PHE A 102 -25.27 30.92 3.42
CA PHE A 102 -24.63 29.61 3.19
C PHE A 102 -25.09 28.51 4.14
N GLY A 103 -26.03 28.79 5.06
CA GLY A 103 -26.61 27.80 5.99
C GLY A 103 -27.86 27.18 5.40
N ASN A 104 -27.77 25.92 5.04
CA ASN A 104 -28.76 25.12 4.33
C ASN A 104 -30.00 24.75 5.19
N ASN A 105 -31.17 24.92 4.57
CA ASN A 105 -32.49 24.26 4.73
C ASN A 105 -33.07 23.88 6.12
N GLY A 106 -34.22 24.45 6.36
CA GLY A 106 -35.39 23.76 6.97
C GLY A 106 -35.83 24.24 8.34
N ASN A 107 -36.68 25.20 8.38
CA ASN A 107 -38.00 25.34 9.05
C ASN A 107 -38.30 26.82 9.36
N PRO A 108 -39.57 27.25 9.21
CA PRO A 108 -39.93 28.67 9.31
C PRO A 108 -39.93 29.20 10.74
N PRO A 109 -39.65 30.49 10.96
CA PRO A 109 -39.52 31.07 12.28
C PRO A 109 -40.89 31.38 12.89
N ALA A 110 -41.07 30.96 14.13
CA ALA A 110 -42.16 31.40 15.00
C ALA A 110 -41.87 32.83 15.50
N GLN A 111 -42.91 33.65 15.48
CA GLN A 111 -42.91 35.04 15.96
C GLN A 111 -42.62 35.19 17.46
N PRO A 112 -42.06 36.33 17.91
CA PRO A 112 -41.78 36.58 19.32
C PRO A 112 -43.02 37.12 20.04
N GLN A 113 -43.44 36.47 21.11
CA GLN A 113 -44.36 37.06 22.10
C GLN A 113 -43.59 37.54 23.34
N GLN A 114 -43.95 38.74 23.79
CA GLN A 114 -43.44 39.40 24.99
C GLN A 114 -44.01 38.77 26.28
N PRO A 115 -43.35 39.00 27.43
CA PRO A 115 -43.67 38.27 28.66
C PRO A 115 -44.69 38.99 29.52
N SER A 116 -45.56 38.21 30.14
CA SER A 116 -46.33 38.70 31.30
C SER A 116 -46.64 37.54 32.27
N GLY A 117 -46.29 37.74 33.54
CA GLY A 117 -47.07 37.26 34.67
C GLY A 117 -46.64 36.00 35.40
N GLU A 118 -46.25 36.19 36.59
CA GLU A 118 -45.97 35.32 37.73
C GLU A 118 -46.99 34.18 38.00
N GLY A 119 -46.52 33.06 38.51
CA GLY A 119 -47.39 32.04 39.14
C GLY A 119 -46.70 30.74 39.48
N ASN A 120 -46.22 30.65 40.67
CA ASN A 120 -45.95 29.55 41.61
C ASN A 120 -46.16 28.05 41.20
N ALA A 121 -45.13 27.32 41.52
CA ALA A 121 -45.05 26.13 42.41
C ALA A 121 -45.12 24.74 41.81
N ALA A 122 -44.07 24.08 42.09
CA ALA A 122 -43.81 22.71 42.59
C ALA A 122 -43.35 21.65 41.58
N PRO A 123 -42.48 20.72 42.00
CA PRO A 123 -41.46 20.14 41.17
C PRO A 123 -41.89 18.78 40.60
N ASN A 124 -41.56 18.48 39.34
CA ASN A 124 -41.58 17.12 38.92
C ASN A 124 -40.24 16.76 38.23
N ASN A 125 -39.68 15.71 38.75
CA ASN A 125 -38.40 15.11 38.53
C ASN A 125 -38.39 14.42 37.16
N GLY A 126 -37.40 14.71 36.34
CA GLY A 126 -37.22 14.04 35.05
C GLY A 126 -36.18 14.75 34.20
N GLY A 127 -34.95 14.87 34.75
CA GLY A 127 -33.85 15.52 34.03
C GLY A 127 -33.39 14.78 32.81
N ARG A 128 -33.92 15.10 31.65
CA ARG A 128 -33.19 14.94 30.39
C ARG A 128 -32.05 15.99 30.41
N LYS A 129 -30.84 15.50 30.66
CA LYS A 129 -29.62 16.28 30.42
C LYS A 129 -29.60 16.67 28.94
N THR A 130 -29.87 17.93 28.64
CA THR A 130 -29.56 18.53 27.33
C THR A 130 -28.06 18.42 27.14
N GLU A 131 -27.64 17.51 26.25
CA GLU A 131 -26.26 17.38 25.81
C GLU A 131 -25.81 18.74 25.26
N LYS A 132 -24.87 19.38 25.93
CA LYS A 132 -24.23 20.60 25.43
C LYS A 132 -23.54 20.20 24.12
N LYS A 133 -23.97 20.72 22.96
CA LYS A 133 -23.33 20.52 21.67
C LYS A 133 -21.85 20.86 21.77
N ARG A 134 -20.99 19.87 21.54
CA ARG A 134 -19.52 19.96 21.56
C ARG A 134 -19.05 20.30 20.15
N LYS A 135 -19.04 21.60 19.81
CA LYS A 135 -18.89 22.09 18.44
C LYS A 135 -17.59 21.64 17.75
N PHE A 136 -16.46 21.65 18.45
CA PHE A 136 -15.17 21.26 17.87
C PHE A 136 -14.97 19.75 17.86
N LEU A 137 -15.35 19.07 18.94
CA LEU A 137 -15.27 17.60 19.03
C LEU A 137 -16.17 16.92 18.01
N ASP A 138 -17.41 17.40 17.85
CA ASP A 138 -18.36 16.81 16.90
C ASP A 138 -17.96 17.03 15.43
N ASN A 139 -17.22 18.13 15.12
CA ASN A 139 -16.81 18.44 13.76
C ASN A 139 -15.46 17.83 13.35
N TYR A 140 -14.54 17.61 14.31
CA TYR A 140 -13.16 17.21 14.02
C TYR A 140 -12.73 15.90 14.68
N CYS A 141 -13.61 15.24 15.44
CA CYS A 141 -13.29 14.00 16.12
C CYS A 141 -14.40 12.96 15.95
N ILE A 142 -13.99 11.70 15.92
CA ILE A 142 -14.89 10.55 15.92
C ILE A 142 -15.06 10.09 17.36
N ASN A 143 -16.30 10.02 17.87
CA ASN A 143 -16.59 9.54 19.22
C ASN A 143 -16.55 8.01 19.27
N LEU A 144 -15.42 7.41 19.67
CA LEU A 144 -15.26 5.97 19.79
C LEU A 144 -16.11 5.39 20.92
N SER A 145 -16.27 6.11 22.04
CA SER A 145 -17.12 5.66 23.16
C SER A 145 -18.59 5.55 22.79
N GLN A 146 -19.09 6.46 21.95
CA GLN A 146 -20.46 6.39 21.44
C GLN A 146 -20.62 5.21 20.46
N ARG A 147 -19.66 5.01 19.56
CA ARG A 147 -19.65 3.86 18.64
C ARG A 147 -19.60 2.53 19.39
N ALA A 148 -18.78 2.43 20.46
CA ALA A 148 -18.72 1.27 21.32
C ALA A 148 -20.08 0.94 21.98
N ARG A 149 -20.76 1.95 22.53
CA ARG A 149 -22.09 1.78 23.14
C ARG A 149 -23.16 1.39 22.12
N GLN A 150 -23.01 1.77 20.87
CA GLN A 150 -23.90 1.43 19.76
C GLN A 150 -23.57 0.05 19.13
N GLY A 151 -22.52 -0.64 19.58
CA GLY A 151 -22.06 -1.91 19.00
C GLY A 151 -21.53 -1.77 17.57
N LYS A 152 -21.01 -0.58 17.20
CA LYS A 152 -20.51 -0.29 15.84
C LYS A 152 -18.99 -0.40 15.73
N LEU A 153 -18.31 -0.90 16.75
CA LEU A 153 -16.88 -1.20 16.72
C LEU A 153 -16.69 -2.71 16.69
N ASP A 154 -15.75 -3.12 15.88
CA ASP A 154 -15.35 -4.53 15.78
C ASP A 154 -14.69 -5.01 17.08
N ALA A 155 -14.83 -6.29 17.39
CA ALA A 155 -14.22 -6.87 18.59
C ALA A 155 -12.69 -6.82 18.49
N VAL A 156 -12.03 -6.28 19.51
CA VAL A 156 -10.56 -6.23 19.58
C VAL A 156 -10.06 -7.48 20.32
N ILE A 157 -9.29 -8.28 19.60
CA ILE A 157 -8.80 -9.60 20.06
C ILE A 157 -7.27 -9.60 20.02
N GLY A 158 -6.63 -10.23 21.02
CA GLY A 158 -5.19 -10.45 21.08
C GLY A 158 -4.34 -9.21 21.42
N ARG A 159 -4.99 -8.15 21.96
CA ARG A 159 -4.32 -6.91 22.41
C ARG A 159 -4.59 -6.57 23.87
N GLU A 160 -4.94 -7.58 24.67
CA GLU A 160 -5.34 -7.43 26.07
C GLU A 160 -4.22 -6.82 26.92
N GLN A 161 -2.96 -7.22 26.69
CA GLN A 161 -1.78 -6.73 27.42
C GLN A 161 -1.49 -5.27 27.10
N GLU A 162 -1.54 -4.89 25.83
CA GLU A 162 -1.31 -3.52 25.40
C GLU A 162 -2.43 -2.59 25.91
N ILE A 163 -3.69 -3.00 25.84
CA ILE A 163 -4.82 -2.24 26.39
C ILE A 163 -4.68 -2.09 27.90
N GLU A 164 -4.33 -3.15 28.64
CA GLU A 164 -4.09 -3.09 30.07
C GLU A 164 -2.96 -2.10 30.39
N ARG A 165 -1.87 -2.13 29.60
CA ARG A 165 -0.75 -1.19 29.77
C ARG A 165 -1.17 0.25 29.51
N VAL A 166 -1.99 0.51 28.49
CA VAL A 166 -2.58 1.84 28.21
C VAL A 166 -3.45 2.28 29.39
N VAL A 167 -4.32 1.44 29.93
CA VAL A 167 -5.14 1.72 31.12
C VAL A 167 -4.28 2.06 32.33
N GLN A 168 -3.21 1.30 32.59
CA GLN A 168 -2.26 1.58 33.67
C GLN A 168 -1.62 2.95 33.53
N ILE A 169 -1.17 3.32 32.32
CA ILE A 169 -0.53 4.61 32.06
C ILE A 169 -1.54 5.76 32.23
N LEU A 170 -2.74 5.66 31.67
CA LEU A 170 -3.78 6.67 31.79
C LEU A 170 -4.19 6.92 33.26
N ASN A 171 -4.09 5.92 34.12
CA ASN A 171 -4.41 6.02 35.54
C ASN A 171 -3.30 6.69 36.39
N ARG A 172 -2.12 6.94 35.83
CA ARG A 172 -1.00 7.60 36.54
C ARG A 172 -1.30 9.06 36.86
N ARG A 173 -0.59 9.61 37.83
CA ARG A 173 -0.65 11.04 38.17
C ARG A 173 0.16 11.90 37.20
N GLN A 174 1.28 11.38 36.72
CA GLN A 174 2.20 12.04 35.78
C GLN A 174 2.61 11.03 34.70
N LYS A 175 3.06 11.53 33.53
CA LYS A 175 3.36 10.72 32.34
C LYS A 175 2.19 9.78 31.98
N ASN A 176 1.01 10.36 31.96
CA ASN A 176 -0.26 9.67 31.77
C ASN A 176 -0.76 9.69 30.31
N ASN A 177 0.12 9.97 29.36
CA ASN A 177 -0.17 9.94 27.94
C ASN A 177 0.57 8.74 27.32
N PRO A 178 -0.10 7.62 27.00
CA PRO A 178 0.53 6.52 26.27
C PRO A 178 0.81 6.89 24.83
N CYS A 179 1.94 6.42 24.30
CA CYS A 179 2.27 6.49 22.89
C CYS A 179 2.44 5.07 22.35
N LEU A 180 1.52 4.64 21.48
CA LEU A 180 1.56 3.33 20.82
C LEU A 180 2.60 3.39 19.69
N ILE A 181 3.63 2.56 19.81
CA ILE A 181 4.75 2.55 18.86
C ILE A 181 4.79 1.18 18.19
N GLY A 182 4.69 1.14 16.88
CA GLY A 182 4.73 -0.10 16.10
C GLY A 182 4.67 0.18 14.62
N GLU A 183 4.94 -0.84 13.81
CA GLU A 183 4.88 -0.73 12.36
C GLU A 183 3.45 -0.45 11.85
N PRO A 184 3.27 0.06 10.63
CA PRO A 184 1.95 0.24 10.03
C PRO A 184 1.19 -1.09 9.96
N GLY A 185 -0.13 -1.09 10.19
CA GLY A 185 -0.95 -2.30 10.06
C GLY A 185 -0.89 -3.29 11.24
N VAL A 186 -0.11 -3.03 12.30
CA VAL A 186 -0.07 -3.93 13.48
C VAL A 186 -1.27 -3.79 14.42
N GLY A 187 -2.22 -2.89 14.15
CA GLY A 187 -3.43 -2.71 14.95
C GLY A 187 -3.32 -1.69 16.09
N LYS A 188 -2.52 -0.62 15.93
CA LYS A 188 -2.41 0.45 16.95
C LYS A 188 -3.75 1.15 17.23
N THR A 189 -4.50 1.48 16.20
CA THR A 189 -5.81 2.14 16.31
C THR A 189 -6.84 1.23 16.99
N ALA A 190 -6.81 -0.07 16.73
CA ALA A 190 -7.66 -1.05 17.38
C ALA A 190 -7.50 -1.08 18.92
N ILE A 191 -6.30 -0.80 19.45
CA ILE A 191 -6.06 -0.70 20.91
C ILE A 191 -6.87 0.46 21.52
N ALA A 192 -7.00 1.58 20.82
CA ALA A 192 -7.82 2.71 21.27
C ALA A 192 -9.33 2.37 21.21
N GLU A 193 -9.76 1.63 20.21
CA GLU A 193 -11.13 1.12 20.09
C GLU A 193 -11.45 0.10 21.19
N GLY A 194 -10.53 -0.83 21.47
CA GLY A 194 -10.66 -1.78 22.58
C GLY A 194 -10.72 -1.10 23.95
N LEU A 195 -9.96 -0.03 24.15
CA LEU A 195 -10.08 0.80 25.34
C LEU A 195 -11.49 1.43 25.45
N ALA A 196 -12.02 1.96 24.35
CA ALA A 196 -13.38 2.54 24.34
C ALA A 196 -14.45 1.47 24.65
N GLN A 197 -14.29 0.25 24.16
CA GLN A 197 -15.16 -0.88 24.48
C GLN A 197 -15.09 -1.26 25.97
N ARG A 198 -13.90 -1.39 26.55
CA ARG A 198 -13.73 -1.65 27.99
C ARG A 198 -14.29 -0.54 28.87
N ILE A 199 -14.17 0.71 28.46
CA ILE A 199 -14.82 1.84 29.17
C ILE A 199 -16.34 1.72 29.10
N ALA A 200 -16.89 1.42 27.93
CA ALA A 200 -18.33 1.24 27.73
C ALA A 200 -18.89 0.03 28.53
N ALA A 201 -18.14 -1.05 28.67
CA ALA A 201 -18.45 -2.22 29.49
C ALA A 201 -18.23 -1.99 30.98
N GLY A 202 -17.56 -0.89 31.39
CA GLY A 202 -17.21 -0.62 32.79
C GLY A 202 -16.03 -1.43 33.34
N GLU A 203 -15.28 -2.10 32.48
CA GLU A 203 -14.11 -2.98 32.79
C GLU A 203 -12.82 -2.19 32.96
N VAL A 204 -12.91 -1.01 33.54
CA VAL A 204 -11.77 -0.10 33.77
C VAL A 204 -11.79 0.42 35.19
N PRO A 205 -10.63 0.90 35.72
CA PRO A 205 -10.56 1.54 37.02
C PRO A 205 -11.53 2.71 37.15
N PHE A 206 -12.01 2.97 38.36
CA PHE A 206 -13.02 4.02 38.65
C PHE A 206 -12.75 5.37 38.00
N LYS A 207 -11.49 5.80 37.96
CA LYS A 207 -11.10 7.10 37.35
C LYS A 207 -11.34 7.17 35.84
N LEU A 208 -11.45 6.04 35.16
CA LEU A 208 -11.61 5.98 33.70
C LEU A 208 -13.06 5.65 33.27
N ARG A 209 -13.96 5.29 34.21
CA ARG A 209 -15.33 4.86 33.89
C ARG A 209 -16.16 5.93 33.19
N ASP A 210 -15.97 7.20 33.60
CA ASP A 210 -16.70 8.33 33.05
C ASP A 210 -15.97 9.02 31.89
N LYS A 211 -14.83 8.45 31.45
CA LYS A 211 -14.06 9.01 30.34
C LYS A 211 -14.69 8.65 29.00
N GLU A 212 -14.56 9.57 28.07
CA GLU A 212 -14.98 9.40 26.68
C GLU A 212 -13.74 9.43 25.78
N VAL A 213 -13.64 8.50 24.84
CA VAL A 213 -12.52 8.39 23.90
C VAL A 213 -12.95 8.97 22.56
N TYR A 214 -12.17 9.95 22.08
CA TYR A 214 -12.36 10.60 20.79
C TYR A 214 -11.13 10.42 19.92
N LEU A 215 -11.31 9.99 18.67
CA LEU A 215 -10.26 9.90 17.65
C LEU A 215 -10.24 11.19 16.85
N LEU A 216 -9.09 11.87 16.83
CA LEU A 216 -8.90 13.10 16.07
C LEU A 216 -8.78 12.82 14.57
N ASP A 217 -9.61 13.47 13.77
CA ASP A 217 -9.46 13.52 12.32
C ASP A 217 -8.63 14.75 11.91
N LEU A 218 -7.34 14.50 11.67
CA LEU A 218 -6.41 15.55 11.24
C LEU A 218 -6.79 16.13 9.88
N THR A 219 -7.33 15.31 8.99
CA THR A 219 -7.73 15.74 7.65
C THR A 219 -8.87 16.73 7.72
N ALA A 220 -9.90 16.44 8.53
CA ALA A 220 -11.01 17.35 8.76
C ALA A 220 -10.55 18.66 9.44
N LEU A 221 -9.58 18.59 10.34
CA LEU A 221 -9.05 19.76 11.04
C LEU A 221 -8.30 20.72 10.11
N VAL A 222 -7.58 20.18 9.11
CA VAL A 222 -6.79 20.93 8.11
C VAL A 222 -7.66 21.36 6.91
N ALA A 223 -8.69 20.60 6.55
CA ALA A 223 -9.51 20.88 5.39
C ALA A 223 -10.11 22.30 5.39
N GLY A 224 -9.94 23.02 4.27
CA GLY A 224 -10.44 24.39 4.11
C GLY A 224 -9.68 25.47 4.89
N THR A 225 -8.51 25.16 5.49
CA THR A 225 -7.64 26.18 6.08
C THR A 225 -6.69 26.75 5.04
N GLN A 226 -6.96 27.97 4.55
CA GLN A 226 -6.07 28.68 3.62
C GLN A 226 -4.94 29.42 4.34
N PHE A 227 -5.11 29.70 5.63
CA PHE A 227 -4.16 30.45 6.44
C PHE A 227 -3.81 29.70 7.72
N ARG A 228 -2.55 29.77 8.12
CA ARG A 228 -1.98 29.15 9.34
C ARG A 228 -2.82 29.45 10.60
N GLY A 229 -3.27 30.69 10.77
CA GLY A 229 -4.06 31.11 11.95
C GLY A 229 -5.42 30.37 12.07
N GLN A 230 -6.00 29.90 10.98
CA GLN A 230 -7.29 29.18 11.04
C GLN A 230 -7.13 27.80 11.67
N PHE A 231 -6.09 27.06 11.26
CA PHE A 231 -5.76 25.77 11.86
C PHE A 231 -5.42 25.92 13.36
N GLU A 232 -4.59 26.90 13.71
CA GLU A 232 -4.24 27.15 15.10
C GLU A 232 -5.48 27.51 15.95
N SER A 233 -6.39 28.30 15.41
CA SER A 233 -7.65 28.65 16.07
C SER A 233 -8.54 27.43 16.31
N ARG A 234 -8.67 26.51 15.31
CA ARG A 234 -9.43 25.26 15.44
C ARG A 234 -8.81 24.36 16.51
N MET A 235 -7.48 24.18 16.48
CA MET A 235 -6.78 23.36 17.47
C MET A 235 -6.89 23.93 18.88
N LYS A 236 -6.74 25.25 19.05
CA LYS A 236 -6.95 25.94 20.35
C LYS A 236 -8.38 25.75 20.85
N GLY A 237 -9.39 25.93 19.98
CA GLY A 237 -10.79 25.69 20.31
C GLY A 237 -11.08 24.26 20.74
N LEU A 238 -10.50 23.26 20.04
CA LEU A 238 -10.62 21.84 20.40
C LEU A 238 -10.01 21.56 21.79
N ILE A 239 -8.79 22.04 22.06
CA ILE A 239 -8.13 21.85 23.35
C ILE A 239 -8.93 22.50 24.48
N GLU A 240 -9.47 23.72 24.28
CA GLU A 240 -10.31 24.38 25.27
C GLU A 240 -11.60 23.62 25.55
N GLU A 241 -12.20 23.01 24.53
CA GLU A 241 -13.41 22.22 24.69
C GLU A 241 -13.13 20.93 25.46
N ILE A 242 -12.01 20.23 25.16
CA ILE A 242 -11.53 19.07 25.92
C ILE A 242 -11.25 19.43 27.39
N ARG A 243 -10.58 20.57 27.63
CA ARG A 243 -10.28 21.06 28.98
C ARG A 243 -11.55 21.36 29.76
N LYS A 244 -12.54 22.01 29.14
CA LYS A 244 -13.83 22.33 29.78
C LYS A 244 -14.66 21.06 30.09
N ALA A 245 -14.58 20.06 29.23
CA ALA A 245 -15.27 18.78 29.45
C ALA A 245 -14.61 17.95 30.57
N GLY A 246 -13.28 17.91 30.65
CA GLY A 246 -12.50 17.27 31.72
C GLY A 246 -12.51 15.73 31.70
N ASN A 247 -13.40 15.11 30.95
CA ASN A 247 -13.58 13.66 30.88
C ASN A 247 -13.17 13.04 29.54
N ILE A 248 -12.43 13.75 28.71
CA ILE A 248 -12.08 13.32 27.36
C ILE A 248 -10.67 12.76 27.32
N ILE A 249 -10.49 11.64 26.59
CA ILE A 249 -9.22 11.09 26.16
C ILE A 249 -9.16 11.26 24.63
N LEU A 250 -8.19 12.03 24.16
CA LEU A 250 -7.99 12.27 22.73
C LEU A 250 -7.02 11.25 22.16
N VAL A 251 -7.43 10.52 21.14
CA VAL A 251 -6.57 9.62 20.36
C VAL A 251 -6.09 10.37 19.13
N ILE A 252 -4.79 10.35 18.90
CA ILE A 252 -4.17 11.00 17.75
C ILE A 252 -3.38 9.92 17.02
N ASP A 253 -3.91 9.49 15.87
CA ASP A 253 -3.16 8.61 14.99
C ASP A 253 -2.12 9.42 14.22
N GLU A 254 -0.99 8.79 13.91
CA GLU A 254 0.15 9.46 13.30
C GLU A 254 0.55 10.77 14.04
N VAL A 255 0.67 10.70 15.35
CA VAL A 255 0.95 11.88 16.21
C VAL A 255 2.19 12.67 15.78
N HIS A 256 3.11 12.04 15.05
CA HIS A 256 4.28 12.69 14.47
C HIS A 256 3.93 13.76 13.44
N ASN A 257 2.79 13.65 12.74
CA ASN A 257 2.31 14.67 11.80
C ASN A 257 1.97 15.99 12.49
N ILE A 258 1.56 15.93 13.76
CA ILE A 258 1.31 17.13 14.56
C ILE A 258 2.61 17.72 15.10
N VAL A 259 3.59 16.87 15.41
CA VAL A 259 4.83 17.24 16.08
C VAL A 259 5.93 17.63 15.10
N GLY A 260 6.03 16.92 13.96
CA GLY A 260 7.08 17.06 12.95
C GLY A 260 6.81 18.14 11.89
N ALA A 261 5.64 18.72 11.87
CA ALA A 261 5.26 19.73 10.88
C ALA A 261 5.97 21.10 11.05
N GLY A 262 7.14 21.16 11.70
CA GLY A 262 7.84 22.38 12.05
C GLY A 262 9.16 22.67 11.31
N ASP A 263 9.69 21.72 10.54
CA ASP A 263 11.04 21.86 9.96
C ASP A 263 11.08 22.41 8.51
N ALA A 264 9.93 22.57 7.86
CA ALA A 264 9.85 23.23 6.56
C ALA A 264 9.31 24.66 6.72
N GLU A 265 9.95 25.63 6.10
CA GLU A 265 9.47 27.03 6.03
C GLU A 265 8.01 27.05 5.55
N GLY A 266 7.08 27.39 6.47
CA GLY A 266 5.64 27.47 6.19
C GLY A 266 4.79 26.32 6.76
N SER A 267 5.35 25.32 7.45
CA SER A 267 4.58 24.21 8.00
C SER A 267 3.84 24.57 9.31
N MET A 268 2.65 23.95 9.48
CA MET A 268 1.72 24.22 10.59
C MET A 268 2.21 23.59 11.89
N ASN A 269 2.66 24.38 12.86
CA ASN A 269 3.29 23.89 14.09
C ASN A 269 2.25 23.64 15.20
N ALA A 270 1.42 22.59 15.06
CA ALA A 270 0.43 22.19 16.06
C ALA A 270 1.07 21.73 17.39
N ALA A 271 2.32 21.29 17.34
CA ALA A 271 3.08 20.90 18.53
C ALA A 271 3.17 22.02 19.56
N ASN A 272 3.37 23.27 19.13
CA ASN A 272 3.48 24.41 20.03
C ASN A 272 2.17 24.72 20.79
N ILE A 273 1.03 24.27 20.27
CA ILE A 273 -0.27 24.43 20.94
C ILE A 273 -0.54 23.25 21.88
N LEU A 274 -0.16 22.02 21.51
CA LEU A 274 -0.34 20.82 22.33
C LEU A 274 0.66 20.75 23.50
N LYS A 275 1.92 21.12 23.29
CA LYS A 275 2.97 21.05 24.33
C LYS A 275 2.60 21.70 25.66
N PRO A 276 2.04 22.94 25.72
CA PRO A 276 1.62 23.55 26.98
C PRO A 276 0.50 22.78 27.68
N ALA A 277 -0.51 22.32 26.94
CA ALA A 277 -1.65 21.56 27.48
C ALA A 277 -1.24 20.22 28.05
N LEU A 278 -0.36 19.45 27.31
CA LEU A 278 0.23 18.22 27.79
C LEU A 278 1.16 18.43 28.99
N SER A 279 1.93 19.53 28.97
CA SER A 279 2.87 19.85 30.07
C SER A 279 2.17 20.14 31.37
N ARG A 280 1.02 20.81 31.33
CA ARG A 280 0.21 21.11 32.51
C ARG A 280 -0.70 19.95 32.93
N GLY A 281 -0.81 18.88 32.10
CA GLY A 281 -1.72 17.79 32.37
C GLY A 281 -3.21 18.15 32.21
N GLU A 282 -3.49 19.16 31.41
CA GLU A 282 -4.85 19.66 31.16
C GLU A 282 -5.67 18.74 30.26
N ILE A 283 -4.98 17.97 29.45
CA ILE A 283 -5.57 16.96 28.51
C ILE A 283 -4.86 15.61 28.65
N GLN A 284 -5.57 14.55 28.36
CA GLN A 284 -5.02 13.19 28.21
C GLN A 284 -5.04 12.79 26.75
N VAL A 285 -3.91 12.34 26.25
CA VAL A 285 -3.72 11.97 24.84
C VAL A 285 -3.15 10.56 24.73
N ILE A 286 -3.69 9.78 23.80
CA ILE A 286 -3.10 8.54 23.30
C ILE A 286 -2.54 8.85 21.93
N GLY A 287 -1.21 8.79 21.76
CA GLY A 287 -0.58 8.93 20.45
C GLY A 287 -0.35 7.56 19.83
N ALA A 288 -0.42 7.47 18.49
CA ALA A 288 0.04 6.32 17.74
C ALA A 288 1.06 6.77 16.69
N THR A 289 2.15 6.00 16.50
CA THR A 289 3.22 6.33 15.55
C THR A 289 4.07 5.10 15.23
N THR A 290 5.01 5.23 14.30
CA THR A 290 6.02 4.20 14.00
C THR A 290 7.28 4.37 14.87
N PHE A 291 8.15 3.33 14.93
CA PHE A 291 9.41 3.41 15.66
C PHE A 291 10.33 4.54 15.14
N ASN A 292 10.42 4.69 13.82
CA ASN A 292 11.27 5.68 13.19
C ASN A 292 10.80 7.10 13.47
N GLU A 293 9.49 7.35 13.32
CA GLU A 293 8.91 8.67 13.56
C GLU A 293 8.91 9.04 15.04
N TYR A 294 8.74 8.07 15.95
CA TYR A 294 8.88 8.30 17.39
C TYR A 294 10.27 8.83 17.74
N ARG A 295 11.33 8.16 17.25
CA ARG A 295 12.72 8.56 17.48
C ARG A 295 13.03 9.92 16.87
N LYS A 296 12.51 10.18 15.67
CA LYS A 296 12.80 11.41 14.92
C LYS A 296 12.11 12.66 15.51
N HIS A 297 10.86 12.52 15.95
CA HIS A 297 10.01 13.65 16.30
C HIS A 297 9.66 13.75 17.79
N ILE A 298 9.51 12.64 18.52
CA ILE A 298 9.08 12.66 19.93
C ILE A 298 10.26 12.52 20.88
N GLU A 299 11.16 11.57 20.64
CA GLU A 299 12.30 11.30 21.50
C GLU A 299 13.32 12.45 21.50
N LYS A 300 13.49 13.15 20.38
CA LYS A 300 14.36 14.33 20.28
C LYS A 300 13.80 15.56 21.00
N ASP A 301 12.50 15.62 21.21
CA ASP A 301 11.84 16.72 21.90
C ASP A 301 11.70 16.40 23.39
N THR A 302 12.59 16.96 24.22
CA THR A 302 12.63 16.70 25.67
C THR A 302 11.33 17.05 26.41
N ALA A 303 10.50 17.94 25.88
CA ALA A 303 9.23 18.31 26.47
C ALA A 303 8.16 17.23 26.22
N LEU A 304 8.15 16.60 25.05
CA LEU A 304 7.24 15.52 24.69
C LEU A 304 7.68 14.18 25.28
N GLU A 305 8.97 13.86 25.22
CA GLU A 305 9.55 12.64 25.80
C GLU A 305 9.18 12.46 27.27
N ARG A 306 9.22 13.58 28.05
CA ARG A 306 8.84 13.55 29.45
C ARG A 306 7.34 13.38 29.71
N ARG A 307 6.49 13.48 28.68
CA ARG A 307 5.03 13.45 28.80
C ARG A 307 4.41 12.21 28.20
N PHE A 308 4.98 11.71 27.12
CA PHE A 308 4.57 10.44 26.52
C PHE A 308 5.26 9.24 27.19
N GLN A 309 4.51 8.16 27.34
CA GLN A 309 5.04 6.87 27.80
C GLN A 309 4.92 5.87 26.66
N PRO A 310 6.04 5.34 26.13
CA PRO A 310 5.99 4.38 25.05
C PRO A 310 5.32 3.07 25.45
N VAL A 311 4.50 2.55 24.54
CA VAL A 311 3.89 1.22 24.58
C VAL A 311 4.19 0.58 23.22
N THR A 312 5.05 -0.42 23.23
CA THR A 312 5.42 -1.14 22.00
C THR A 312 4.29 -2.06 21.58
N VAL A 313 3.88 -1.94 20.31
CA VAL A 313 2.88 -2.80 19.68
C VAL A 313 3.61 -3.62 18.62
N ASN A 314 3.89 -4.88 18.95
CA ASN A 314 4.57 -5.79 18.05
C ASN A 314 3.61 -6.41 17.03
N GLU A 315 4.16 -6.85 15.90
CA GLU A 315 3.45 -7.70 14.94
C GLU A 315 3.00 -8.99 15.64
N PRO A 316 1.71 -9.39 15.54
CA PRO A 316 1.25 -10.63 16.10
C PRO A 316 1.80 -11.82 15.32
N ASN A 317 1.99 -12.95 16.00
CA ASN A 317 2.38 -14.20 15.35
C ASN A 317 1.19 -14.80 14.55
N ILE A 318 1.47 -15.86 13.78
CA ILE A 318 0.47 -16.54 12.92
C ILE A 318 -0.73 -17.03 13.75
N GLU A 319 -0.50 -17.61 14.95
CA GLU A 319 -1.58 -18.15 15.79
C GLU A 319 -2.48 -17.04 16.37
N ASP A 320 -1.87 -15.94 16.82
CA ASP A 320 -2.62 -14.81 17.36
C ASP A 320 -3.37 -14.07 16.23
N THR A 321 -2.77 -13.95 15.05
CA THR A 321 -3.44 -13.42 13.86
C THR A 321 -4.63 -14.28 13.47
N LEU A 322 -4.52 -15.60 13.54
CA LEU A 322 -5.64 -16.50 13.27
C LEU A 322 -6.79 -16.33 14.28
N LYS A 323 -6.48 -16.09 15.57
CA LYS A 323 -7.51 -15.77 16.58
C LYS A 323 -8.20 -14.44 16.24
N ILE A 324 -7.45 -13.43 15.84
CA ILE A 324 -8.00 -12.14 15.41
C ILE A 324 -8.95 -12.35 14.24
N LEU A 325 -8.48 -13.02 13.18
CA LEU A 325 -9.29 -13.25 11.97
C LEU A 325 -10.58 -14.04 12.26
N ARG A 326 -10.52 -15.07 13.11
CA ARG A 326 -11.73 -15.80 13.54
C ARG A 326 -12.74 -14.91 14.24
N GLY A 327 -12.26 -13.96 15.02
CA GLY A 327 -13.14 -13.05 15.74
C GLY A 327 -13.80 -12.00 14.84
N ILE A 328 -13.14 -11.60 13.76
CA ILE A 328 -13.65 -10.57 12.85
C ILE A 328 -14.29 -11.15 11.58
N ALA A 329 -14.06 -12.43 11.27
CA ALA A 329 -14.55 -13.07 10.03
C ALA A 329 -16.05 -12.86 9.79
N HIS A 330 -16.87 -12.94 10.84
CA HIS A 330 -18.32 -12.78 10.73
C HIS A 330 -18.75 -11.40 10.22
N TYR A 331 -17.96 -10.33 10.47
CA TYR A 331 -18.25 -9.00 9.91
C TYR A 331 -18.06 -8.99 8.40
N TYR A 332 -16.98 -9.62 7.91
CA TYR A 332 -16.71 -9.77 6.47
C TYR A 332 -17.71 -10.71 5.79
N GLU A 333 -18.07 -11.82 6.45
CA GLU A 333 -19.14 -12.72 5.98
C GLU A 333 -20.47 -12.00 5.77
N GLN A 334 -20.85 -11.17 6.74
CA GLN A 334 -22.08 -10.37 6.65
C GLN A 334 -22.01 -9.29 5.60
N PHE A 335 -20.86 -8.60 5.50
CA PHE A 335 -20.68 -7.50 4.55
C PHE A 335 -20.66 -7.99 3.11
N HIS A 336 -19.92 -9.07 2.83
CA HIS A 336 -19.77 -9.62 1.47
C HIS A 336 -20.81 -10.67 1.12
N GLY A 337 -21.57 -11.21 2.10
CA GLY A 337 -22.55 -12.25 1.89
C GLY A 337 -21.97 -13.61 1.51
N VAL A 338 -20.75 -13.91 1.95
CA VAL A 338 -19.98 -15.14 1.69
C VAL A 338 -19.71 -15.87 3.01
N SER A 339 -19.40 -17.17 2.94
CA SER A 339 -18.93 -17.93 4.08
C SER A 339 -17.41 -18.12 4.01
N ILE A 340 -16.71 -17.92 5.14
CA ILE A 340 -15.25 -18.00 5.23
C ILE A 340 -14.86 -19.18 6.13
N PRO A 341 -14.49 -20.35 5.56
CA PRO A 341 -14.10 -21.53 6.34
C PRO A 341 -12.81 -21.28 7.13
N ASP A 342 -12.72 -21.90 8.33
CA ASP A 342 -11.51 -21.81 9.18
C ASP A 342 -10.23 -22.26 8.48
N GLY A 343 -10.31 -23.27 7.61
CA GLY A 343 -9.20 -23.73 6.79
C GLY A 343 -8.65 -22.64 5.86
N VAL A 344 -9.54 -21.82 5.28
CA VAL A 344 -9.17 -20.71 4.39
C VAL A 344 -8.56 -19.56 5.20
N LEU A 345 -9.10 -19.26 6.40
CA LEU A 345 -8.50 -18.26 7.32
C LEU A 345 -7.05 -18.63 7.67
N ARG A 346 -6.82 -19.88 8.06
CA ARG A 346 -5.47 -20.37 8.38
C ARG A 346 -4.50 -20.25 7.20
N GLN A 347 -4.97 -20.61 6.02
CA GLN A 347 -4.18 -20.52 4.80
C GLN A 347 -3.93 -19.08 4.39
N ALA A 348 -4.92 -18.19 4.51
CA ALA A 348 -4.76 -16.76 4.24
C ALA A 348 -3.68 -16.13 5.12
N VAL A 349 -3.64 -16.45 6.44
CA VAL A 349 -2.57 -15.99 7.33
C VAL A 349 -1.20 -16.53 6.89
N SER A 350 -1.10 -17.83 6.65
CA SER A 350 0.17 -18.46 6.25
C SER A 350 0.69 -17.94 4.92
N LEU A 351 -0.20 -17.76 3.94
CA LEU A 351 0.16 -17.27 2.61
C LEU A 351 0.48 -15.76 2.62
N SER A 352 -0.27 -14.96 3.40
CA SER A 352 0.05 -13.54 3.55
C SER A 352 1.42 -13.34 4.22
N GLU A 353 1.75 -14.13 5.23
CA GLU A 353 3.07 -14.10 5.86
C GLU A 353 4.18 -14.46 4.88
N ARG A 354 3.93 -15.46 4.05
CA ARG A 354 4.91 -15.98 3.10
C ARG A 354 5.10 -15.09 1.87
N TYR A 355 4.02 -14.58 1.29
CA TYR A 355 4.06 -13.92 -0.02
C TYR A 355 3.97 -12.39 0.06
N ILE A 356 3.44 -11.82 1.15
CA ILE A 356 3.30 -10.37 1.34
C ILE A 356 4.31 -9.90 2.39
N THR A 357 5.46 -9.41 1.92
CA THR A 357 6.60 -9.04 2.80
C THR A 357 6.73 -7.54 3.05
N ASP A 358 5.96 -6.71 2.35
CA ASP A 358 5.97 -5.25 2.44
C ASP A 358 4.96 -4.70 3.45
N ARG A 359 4.12 -5.57 4.04
CA ARG A 359 3.09 -5.25 5.03
C ARG A 359 3.19 -6.18 6.24
N TYR A 360 2.51 -5.81 7.33
CA TYR A 360 2.56 -6.52 8.61
C TYR A 360 1.23 -7.19 8.94
N LEU A 361 1.29 -8.27 9.72
CA LEU A 361 0.12 -8.91 10.32
C LEU A 361 -0.46 -8.00 11.43
N PRO A 362 -1.78 -7.99 11.66
CA PRO A 362 -2.81 -8.79 10.97
C PRO A 362 -3.32 -8.15 9.68
N ASP A 363 -3.00 -6.89 9.40
CA ASP A 363 -3.55 -6.06 8.33
C ASP A 363 -3.47 -6.75 6.95
N LYS A 364 -2.27 -7.23 6.57
CA LYS A 364 -2.07 -7.93 5.28
C LYS A 364 -2.94 -9.17 5.11
N ALA A 365 -3.30 -9.87 6.20
CA ALA A 365 -4.16 -11.05 6.15
C ALA A 365 -5.64 -10.65 6.11
N ILE A 366 -6.01 -9.56 6.77
CA ILE A 366 -7.35 -8.97 6.73
C ILE A 366 -7.64 -8.46 5.33
N ASP A 367 -6.76 -7.62 4.77
CA ASP A 367 -6.88 -7.10 3.41
C ASP A 367 -7.00 -8.21 2.37
N LEU A 368 -6.20 -9.29 2.53
CA LEU A 368 -6.24 -10.43 1.63
C LEU A 368 -7.61 -11.13 1.63
N ILE A 369 -8.22 -11.28 2.79
CA ILE A 369 -9.56 -11.88 2.91
C ILE A 369 -10.62 -10.94 2.35
N ASP A 370 -10.55 -9.66 2.69
CA ASP A 370 -11.50 -8.65 2.22
C ASP A 370 -11.50 -8.55 0.68
N GLU A 371 -10.31 -8.46 0.07
CA GLU A 371 -10.19 -8.42 -1.39
C GLU A 371 -10.60 -9.73 -2.05
N ALA A 372 -10.31 -10.89 -1.43
CA ALA A 372 -10.75 -12.18 -1.96
C ALA A 372 -12.27 -12.35 -1.92
N CYS A 373 -12.93 -11.84 -0.88
CA CYS A 373 -14.39 -11.78 -0.81
C CYS A 373 -14.96 -10.81 -1.85
N SER A 374 -14.31 -9.68 -2.05
CA SER A 374 -14.68 -8.69 -3.08
C SER A 374 -14.52 -9.24 -4.50
N ASP A 375 -13.40 -9.94 -4.81
CA ASP A 375 -13.19 -10.62 -6.09
C ASP A 375 -14.29 -11.65 -6.38
N MET A 376 -14.71 -12.37 -5.34
CA MET A 376 -15.81 -13.32 -5.43
C MET A 376 -17.14 -12.62 -5.76
N ASN A 377 -17.43 -11.48 -5.13
CA ASN A 377 -18.62 -10.68 -5.41
C ASN A 377 -18.65 -10.15 -6.86
N LEU A 378 -17.51 -9.82 -7.44
CA LEU A 378 -17.42 -9.37 -8.83
C LEU A 378 -17.78 -10.48 -9.82
N HIS A 379 -17.46 -11.74 -9.49
CA HIS A 379 -17.61 -12.87 -10.40
C HIS A 379 -18.88 -13.70 -10.15
N ASP A 380 -19.56 -13.52 -9.00
CA ASP A 380 -20.77 -14.26 -8.63
C ASP A 380 -22.03 -13.37 -8.75
N ALA A 381 -22.82 -13.67 -9.78
CA ALA A 381 -24.06 -12.92 -10.04
C ALA A 381 -25.14 -13.17 -8.96
N ASP A 382 -25.16 -14.35 -8.33
CA ASP A 382 -26.16 -14.70 -7.32
C ASP A 382 -25.96 -13.89 -6.02
N ILE A 383 -24.71 -13.57 -5.65
CA ILE A 383 -24.41 -12.71 -4.47
C ILE A 383 -24.97 -11.30 -4.68
N ASN A 384 -24.63 -10.68 -5.82
CA ASN A 384 -25.09 -9.34 -6.14
C ASN A 384 -26.62 -9.28 -6.22
N ARG A 385 -27.23 -10.26 -6.85
CA ARG A 385 -28.70 -10.34 -6.96
C ARG A 385 -29.38 -10.52 -5.62
N ARG A 386 -28.82 -11.34 -4.72
CA ARG A 386 -29.31 -11.52 -3.35
C ARG A 386 -29.30 -10.21 -2.57
N MET A 387 -28.18 -9.48 -2.59
CA MET A 387 -28.06 -8.19 -1.90
C MET A 387 -29.04 -7.14 -2.44
N GLU A 388 -29.22 -7.11 -3.76
CA GLU A 388 -30.19 -6.23 -4.41
C GLU A 388 -31.62 -6.54 -3.97
N LEU A 389 -32.00 -7.83 -3.97
CA LEU A 389 -33.33 -8.29 -3.52
C LEU A 389 -33.60 -7.98 -2.04
N GLU A 390 -32.61 -8.19 -1.17
CA GLU A 390 -32.73 -7.86 0.27
C GLU A 390 -32.93 -6.36 0.48
N LYS A 391 -32.21 -5.51 -0.29
CA LYS A 391 -32.39 -4.06 -0.27
C LYS A 391 -33.76 -3.65 -0.80
N GLN A 392 -34.23 -4.23 -1.90
CA GLN A 392 -35.54 -3.94 -2.48
C GLN A 392 -36.65 -4.36 -1.50
N LEU A 393 -36.55 -5.53 -0.87
CA LEU A 393 -37.48 -6.00 0.15
C LEU A 393 -37.56 -5.07 1.37
N ALA A 394 -36.39 -4.57 1.84
CA ALA A 394 -36.36 -3.59 2.92
C ALA A 394 -37.03 -2.26 2.53
N THR A 395 -36.82 -1.78 1.31
CA THR A 395 -37.47 -0.57 0.79
C THR A 395 -38.99 -0.76 0.68
N ILE A 396 -39.44 -1.89 0.15
CA ILE A 396 -40.86 -2.23 0.06
C ILE A 396 -41.51 -2.32 1.47
N ALA A 397 -40.79 -2.91 2.43
CA ALA A 397 -41.29 -3.01 3.81
C ALA A 397 -41.48 -1.62 4.44
N THR A 398 -40.51 -0.70 4.29
CA THR A 398 -40.62 0.69 4.77
C THR A 398 -41.75 1.46 4.06
N GLU A 399 -41.91 1.29 2.75
CA GLU A 399 -43.01 1.93 1.98
C GLU A 399 -44.39 1.38 2.40
N LEU A 400 -44.51 0.07 2.64
CA LEU A 400 -45.74 -0.53 3.18
C LEU A 400 -46.06 -0.02 4.57
N GLU A 401 -45.07 0.15 5.44
CA GLU A 401 -45.24 0.70 6.80
C GLU A 401 -45.69 2.15 6.76
N THR A 402 -45.08 2.99 5.91
CA THR A 402 -45.52 4.38 5.72
C THR A 402 -46.95 4.47 5.19
N LEU A 403 -47.28 3.70 4.15
CA LEU A 403 -48.66 3.66 3.60
C LEU A 403 -49.68 3.10 4.60
N SER A 404 -49.26 2.24 5.53
CA SER A 404 -50.16 1.73 6.56
C SER A 404 -50.36 2.69 7.74
N SER A 405 -49.38 3.59 7.99
CA SER A 405 -49.38 4.56 9.09
C SER A 405 -49.97 5.94 8.72
N GLU A 406 -50.17 6.21 7.43
CA GLU A 406 -50.76 7.47 6.95
C GLU A 406 -52.26 7.56 7.30
N ALA A 407 -52.67 8.77 7.65
CA ALA A 407 -53.91 9.33 8.16
C ALA A 407 -55.22 8.48 8.21
N PRO A 408 -56.11 8.73 9.22
CA PRO A 408 -57.39 8.03 9.36
C PRO A 408 -58.23 8.11 8.10
N GLU A 409 -58.93 7.05 7.78
CA GLU A 409 -59.79 6.89 6.56
C GLU A 409 -60.83 8.03 6.36
N GLU A 410 -61.10 8.77 7.43
CA GLU A 410 -62.12 9.87 7.41
C GLU A 410 -61.64 11.17 6.70
N GLU A 411 -60.37 11.30 6.36
CA GLU A 411 -59.76 12.50 5.71
C GLU A 411 -59.42 12.29 4.22
N GLN A 412 -59.58 11.09 3.63
CA GLN A 412 -59.16 10.77 2.28
C GLN A 412 -60.33 10.71 1.28
N THR A 413 -60.11 11.17 0.06
CA THR A 413 -61.12 11.02 -1.02
C THR A 413 -61.15 9.58 -1.52
N PRO A 414 -62.31 9.05 -2.03
CA PRO A 414 -62.42 7.71 -2.58
C PRO A 414 -61.36 7.33 -3.60
N GLU A 415 -60.96 8.29 -4.47
CA GLU A 415 -59.95 8.12 -5.50
C GLU A 415 -58.54 7.95 -4.88
N GLN A 416 -58.21 8.63 -3.79
CA GLN A 416 -56.96 8.49 -3.06
C GLN A 416 -56.85 7.15 -2.34
N MET A 417 -57.97 6.68 -1.82
CA MET A 417 -58.04 5.35 -1.18
C MET A 417 -57.83 4.23 -2.20
N ASP A 418 -58.49 4.30 -3.36
CA ASP A 418 -58.28 3.32 -4.42
C ASP A 418 -56.84 3.28 -4.95
N GLN A 419 -56.21 4.44 -5.12
CA GLN A 419 -54.79 4.52 -5.50
C GLN A 419 -53.88 3.93 -4.42
N ARG A 420 -54.15 4.19 -3.16
CA ARG A 420 -53.42 3.63 -2.02
C ARG A 420 -53.52 2.12 -1.96
N TYR A 421 -54.76 1.58 -2.03
CA TYR A 421 -54.96 0.12 -2.03
C TYR A 421 -54.35 -0.54 -3.27
N ALA A 422 -54.40 0.07 -4.43
CA ALA A 422 -53.74 -0.42 -5.64
C ALA A 422 -52.22 -0.46 -5.46
N ARG A 423 -51.63 0.59 -4.85
CA ARG A 423 -50.17 0.63 -4.57
C ARG A 423 -49.74 -0.44 -3.55
N ILE A 424 -50.55 -0.62 -2.48
CA ILE A 424 -50.30 -1.68 -1.48
C ILE A 424 -50.36 -3.06 -2.13
N ALA A 425 -51.37 -3.30 -3.00
CA ALA A 425 -51.52 -4.58 -3.70
C ALA A 425 -50.33 -4.85 -4.64
N GLN A 426 -49.87 -3.83 -5.35
CA GLN A 426 -48.68 -3.91 -6.20
C GLN A 426 -47.44 -4.25 -5.40
N LEU A 427 -47.14 -3.51 -4.31
CA LEU A 427 -45.98 -3.74 -3.44
C LEU A 427 -46.00 -5.13 -2.81
N ARG A 428 -47.15 -5.63 -2.39
CA ARG A 428 -47.28 -7.01 -1.86
C ARG A 428 -46.98 -8.05 -2.95
N SER A 429 -47.43 -7.83 -4.17
CA SER A 429 -47.14 -8.73 -5.29
C SER A 429 -45.63 -8.75 -5.61
N GLU A 430 -44.99 -7.59 -5.64
CA GLU A 430 -43.53 -7.47 -5.81
C GLU A 430 -42.79 -8.13 -4.65
N GLN A 431 -43.21 -7.92 -3.43
CA GLN A 431 -42.66 -8.55 -2.22
C GLN A 431 -42.67 -10.08 -2.32
N ILE A 432 -43.79 -10.68 -2.69
CA ILE A 432 -43.91 -12.14 -2.84
C ILE A 432 -42.98 -12.65 -3.93
N ARG A 433 -42.90 -11.97 -5.09
CA ARG A 433 -42.03 -12.35 -6.18
C ARG A 433 -40.57 -12.30 -5.76
N PHE A 434 -40.13 -11.20 -5.12
CA PHE A 434 -38.75 -11.04 -4.67
C PHE A 434 -38.38 -12.01 -3.55
N GLN A 435 -39.34 -12.33 -2.65
CA GLN A 435 -39.14 -13.36 -1.63
C GLN A 435 -38.95 -14.75 -2.23
N GLN A 436 -39.72 -15.13 -3.24
CA GLN A 436 -39.56 -16.41 -3.95
C GLN A 436 -38.22 -16.49 -4.68
N GLU A 437 -37.81 -15.40 -5.35
CA GLU A 437 -36.52 -15.34 -6.02
C GLU A 437 -35.37 -15.44 -4.98
N LEU A 438 -35.48 -14.74 -3.87
CA LEU A 438 -34.51 -14.79 -2.77
C LEU A 438 -34.42 -16.19 -2.15
N GLU A 439 -35.54 -16.90 -1.95
CA GLU A 439 -35.53 -18.28 -1.48
C GLU A 439 -34.86 -19.23 -2.47
N THR A 440 -35.06 -19.07 -3.77
CA THR A 440 -34.36 -19.88 -4.79
C THR A 440 -32.86 -19.67 -4.78
N ILE A 441 -32.38 -18.44 -4.56
CA ILE A 441 -30.97 -18.13 -4.41
C ILE A 441 -30.43 -18.70 -3.10
N LYS A 442 -31.15 -18.52 -1.98
CA LYS A 442 -30.77 -19.06 -0.67
C LYS A 442 -30.71 -20.60 -0.64
N ALA A 443 -31.57 -21.26 -1.43
CA ALA A 443 -31.57 -22.72 -1.56
C ALA A 443 -30.29 -23.27 -2.23
N LYS A 444 -29.57 -22.44 -3.02
CA LYS A 444 -28.26 -22.80 -3.59
C LYS A 444 -27.15 -22.81 -2.54
N GLY A 445 -27.38 -22.24 -1.35
CA GLY A 445 -26.42 -22.09 -0.27
C GLY A 445 -25.62 -20.76 -0.35
N THR A 446 -24.94 -20.44 0.74
CA THR A 446 -24.04 -19.26 0.78
C THR A 446 -22.76 -19.61 0.05
N PRO A 447 -22.34 -18.79 -0.92
CA PRO A 447 -21.04 -18.99 -1.60
C PRO A 447 -19.91 -19.02 -0.58
N THR A 448 -18.99 -19.97 -0.76
CA THR A 448 -17.93 -20.23 0.20
C THR A 448 -16.60 -19.79 -0.39
N LEU A 449 -15.84 -18.98 0.35
CA LEU A 449 -14.50 -18.56 -0.04
C LEU A 449 -13.57 -19.76 -0.18
N THR A 450 -12.83 -19.82 -1.28
CA THR A 450 -11.95 -20.94 -1.61
C THR A 450 -10.47 -20.50 -1.65
N MET A 451 -9.57 -21.48 -1.64
CA MET A 451 -8.15 -21.23 -1.87
C MET A 451 -7.85 -20.57 -3.22
N ASP A 452 -8.70 -20.84 -4.19
CA ASP A 452 -8.57 -20.29 -5.54
C ASP A 452 -8.73 -18.77 -5.55
N ASN A 453 -9.65 -18.25 -4.75
CA ASN A 453 -9.86 -16.81 -4.60
C ASN A 453 -8.65 -16.16 -3.90
N ILE A 454 -8.18 -16.75 -2.80
CA ILE A 454 -6.99 -16.26 -2.08
C ILE A 454 -5.76 -16.25 -3.00
N ALA A 455 -5.53 -17.35 -3.74
CA ALA A 455 -4.38 -17.46 -4.64
C ALA A 455 -4.43 -16.45 -5.78
N ARG A 456 -5.62 -16.15 -6.31
CA ARG A 456 -5.82 -15.12 -7.36
C ARG A 456 -5.46 -13.72 -6.87
N VAL A 457 -5.87 -13.36 -5.66
CA VAL A 457 -5.52 -12.06 -5.07
C VAL A 457 -4.02 -11.95 -4.85
N ILE A 458 -3.38 -13.00 -4.31
CA ILE A 458 -1.93 -13.02 -4.14
C ILE A 458 -1.23 -12.88 -5.50
N GLU A 459 -1.72 -13.55 -6.55
CA GLU A 459 -1.19 -13.38 -7.92
C GLU A 459 -1.31 -11.94 -8.40
N MET A 460 -2.44 -11.27 -8.16
CA MET A 460 -2.61 -9.86 -8.52
C MET A 460 -1.60 -8.95 -7.81
N TRP A 461 -1.35 -9.17 -6.52
CA TRP A 461 -0.44 -8.34 -5.72
C TRP A 461 1.03 -8.63 -5.99
N THR A 462 1.40 -9.91 -6.04
CA THR A 462 2.80 -10.35 -6.08
C THR A 462 3.28 -10.76 -7.47
N LYS A 463 2.36 -10.91 -8.43
CA LYS A 463 2.59 -11.48 -9.76
C LYS A 463 3.10 -12.93 -9.75
N ILE A 464 2.92 -13.66 -8.64
CA ILE A 464 3.22 -15.08 -8.54
C ILE A 464 2.01 -15.87 -9.03
N PRO A 465 2.13 -16.72 -10.07
CA PRO A 465 0.98 -17.42 -10.64
C PRO A 465 0.19 -18.24 -9.62
N ALA A 466 -1.15 -18.15 -9.66
CA ALA A 466 -2.05 -18.86 -8.74
C ALA A 466 -1.85 -20.38 -8.79
N SER A 467 -1.52 -20.94 -9.97
CA SER A 467 -1.18 -22.35 -10.11
C SER A 467 -0.04 -22.79 -9.20
N LYS A 468 0.96 -21.94 -8.98
CA LYS A 468 2.09 -22.23 -8.10
C LYS A 468 1.75 -22.15 -6.63
N ILE A 469 0.80 -21.29 -6.27
CA ILE A 469 0.32 -21.15 -4.89
C ILE A 469 -0.52 -22.37 -4.50
N LYS A 470 -1.26 -22.95 -5.45
CA LYS A 470 -2.15 -24.11 -5.26
C LYS A 470 -1.44 -25.47 -5.32
N GLU A 471 -0.45 -25.59 -6.23
CA GLU A 471 0.25 -26.86 -6.42
C GLU A 471 1.00 -27.20 -5.13
N GLU A 472 0.82 -28.41 -4.61
CA GLU A 472 1.59 -28.87 -3.47
C GLU A 472 3.08 -28.71 -3.79
N GLU A 473 3.71 -27.75 -3.14
CA GLU A 473 5.12 -27.38 -3.36
C GLU A 473 6.04 -28.58 -3.31
N PHE A 474 5.67 -29.58 -2.53
CA PHE A 474 6.40 -30.83 -2.41
C PHE A 474 6.42 -31.65 -3.72
N GLN A 475 5.33 -31.68 -4.49
CA GLN A 475 5.30 -32.38 -5.78
C GLN A 475 6.21 -31.70 -6.80
N ARG A 476 6.19 -30.38 -6.86
CA ARG A 476 7.07 -29.59 -7.73
C ARG A 476 8.53 -29.79 -7.37
N LEU A 477 8.87 -29.72 -6.08
CA LEU A 477 10.23 -29.91 -5.59
C LEU A 477 10.74 -31.32 -5.82
N SER A 478 9.85 -32.34 -5.81
CA SER A 478 10.24 -33.73 -6.12
C SER A 478 10.66 -33.89 -7.58
N GLN A 479 10.06 -33.14 -8.50
CA GLN A 479 10.32 -33.22 -9.94
C GLN A 479 11.37 -32.19 -10.43
N LEU A 480 11.84 -31.29 -9.57
CA LEU A 480 12.77 -30.21 -9.92
C LEU A 480 14.01 -30.73 -10.67
N GLU A 481 14.64 -31.77 -10.14
CA GLU A 481 15.82 -32.38 -10.74
C GLU A 481 15.56 -32.87 -12.15
N THR A 482 14.45 -33.56 -12.38
CA THR A 482 14.07 -34.09 -13.69
C THR A 482 13.81 -32.99 -14.72
N ARG A 483 13.19 -31.90 -14.29
CA ARG A 483 12.93 -30.72 -15.16
C ARG A 483 14.20 -30.00 -15.54
N LEU A 484 15.09 -29.75 -14.56
CA LEU A 484 16.38 -29.08 -14.83
C LEU A 484 17.27 -29.93 -15.77
N LYS A 485 17.29 -31.25 -15.61
CA LYS A 485 18.06 -32.15 -16.50
C LYS A 485 17.63 -32.14 -17.95
N LYS A 486 16.41 -31.72 -18.28
CA LYS A 486 15.97 -31.54 -19.66
C LYS A 486 16.69 -30.42 -20.40
N HIS A 487 17.09 -29.37 -19.68
CA HIS A 487 17.71 -28.18 -20.26
C HIS A 487 19.21 -28.11 -20.00
N ILE A 488 19.70 -28.79 -18.95
CA ILE A 488 21.11 -28.75 -18.55
C ILE A 488 21.76 -30.08 -18.81
N VAL A 489 22.65 -30.12 -19.80
CA VAL A 489 23.33 -31.33 -20.28
C VAL A 489 24.72 -31.47 -19.64
N GLY A 490 25.09 -32.68 -19.24
CA GLY A 490 26.43 -33.03 -18.78
C GLY A 490 26.80 -32.53 -17.38
N GLN A 491 25.81 -32.08 -16.59
CA GLN A 491 26.00 -31.55 -15.23
C GLN A 491 25.09 -32.23 -14.21
N ASP A 492 24.83 -33.53 -14.36
CA ASP A 492 23.87 -34.29 -13.56
C ASP A 492 24.12 -34.18 -12.05
N GLU A 493 25.39 -34.25 -11.62
CA GLU A 493 25.73 -34.12 -10.19
C GLU A 493 25.46 -32.72 -9.65
N ALA A 494 25.76 -31.68 -10.44
CA ALA A 494 25.49 -30.30 -10.07
C ALA A 494 23.98 -30.05 -9.94
N VAL A 495 23.18 -30.53 -10.89
CA VAL A 495 21.72 -30.41 -10.85
C VAL A 495 21.13 -31.16 -9.66
N ALA A 496 21.61 -32.38 -9.38
CA ALA A 496 21.15 -33.18 -8.25
C ALA A 496 21.45 -32.48 -6.90
N ALA A 497 22.66 -31.92 -6.75
CA ALA A 497 23.08 -31.20 -5.54
C ALA A 497 22.24 -29.93 -5.31
N VAL A 498 21.99 -29.13 -6.39
CA VAL A 498 21.12 -27.96 -6.31
C VAL A 498 19.70 -28.34 -5.88
N ALA A 499 19.12 -29.36 -6.55
CA ALA A 499 17.76 -29.79 -6.24
C ALA A 499 17.63 -30.34 -4.79
N ALA A 500 18.65 -31.07 -4.30
CA ALA A 500 18.67 -31.57 -2.94
C ALA A 500 18.74 -30.46 -1.90
N ALA A 501 19.63 -29.48 -2.09
CA ALA A 501 19.77 -28.35 -1.16
C ALA A 501 18.51 -27.48 -1.12
N ILE A 502 17.87 -27.22 -2.27
CA ILE A 502 16.60 -26.47 -2.33
C ILE A 502 15.49 -27.26 -1.61
N ARG A 503 15.36 -28.56 -1.87
CA ARG A 503 14.40 -29.42 -1.14
C ARG A 503 14.60 -29.37 0.36
N HIS A 504 15.85 -29.49 0.83
CA HIS A 504 16.17 -29.44 2.27
C HIS A 504 15.76 -28.12 2.93
N ASN A 505 16.06 -27.00 2.29
CA ASN A 505 15.72 -25.68 2.82
C ASN A 505 14.20 -25.44 2.83
N ARG A 506 13.50 -25.81 1.74
CA ARG A 506 12.04 -25.59 1.61
C ARG A 506 11.19 -26.45 2.54
N VAL A 507 11.67 -27.60 2.96
CA VAL A 507 11.00 -28.43 4.00
C VAL A 507 11.04 -27.75 5.38
N GLY A 508 11.90 -26.75 5.59
CA GLY A 508 11.91 -25.93 6.82
C GLY A 508 12.42 -26.66 8.06
N ILE A 509 13.21 -27.71 7.90
CA ILE A 509 13.79 -28.46 9.04
C ILE A 509 14.84 -27.62 9.79
N SER A 510 15.44 -26.65 9.12
CA SER A 510 16.44 -25.78 9.72
C SER A 510 15.78 -24.74 10.65
N PRO A 511 16.26 -24.58 11.90
CA PRO A 511 15.71 -23.59 12.84
C PRO A 511 16.03 -22.14 12.48
N LYS A 512 16.92 -21.90 11.51
CA LYS A 512 17.28 -20.57 11.02
C LYS A 512 16.67 -20.35 9.64
N HIS A 513 15.89 -19.29 9.52
CA HIS A 513 15.37 -18.81 8.25
C HIS A 513 16.46 -18.04 7.50
N LYS A 514 17.15 -18.70 6.58
CA LYS A 514 18.21 -18.11 5.76
C LYS A 514 18.04 -18.52 4.28
N PRO A 515 18.52 -17.69 3.32
CA PRO A 515 18.46 -18.05 1.90
C PRO A 515 19.30 -19.29 1.61
N VAL A 516 18.89 -20.07 0.63
CA VAL A 516 19.74 -21.13 0.08
C VAL A 516 20.87 -20.50 -0.71
N SER A 517 22.09 -20.98 -0.50
CA SER A 517 23.28 -20.36 -1.05
C SER A 517 24.20 -21.36 -1.76
N PHE A 518 24.67 -20.99 -2.95
CA PHE A 518 25.55 -21.81 -3.78
C PHE A 518 26.76 -21.05 -4.27
N ILE A 519 27.90 -21.74 -4.38
CA ILE A 519 29.04 -21.30 -5.20
C ILE A 519 29.19 -22.23 -6.36
N PHE A 520 28.98 -21.78 -7.60
CA PHE A 520 29.16 -22.54 -8.82
C PHE A 520 30.57 -22.29 -9.37
N VAL A 521 31.40 -23.32 -9.42
CA VAL A 521 32.78 -23.20 -9.87
C VAL A 521 33.05 -24.08 -11.07
N GLY A 522 33.81 -23.55 -12.02
CA GLY A 522 34.17 -24.27 -13.25
C GLY A 522 34.58 -23.34 -14.37
N SER A 523 35.06 -23.89 -15.46
CA SER A 523 35.48 -23.12 -16.65
C SER A 523 34.34 -22.31 -17.24
N THR A 524 34.68 -21.32 -18.08
CA THR A 524 33.68 -20.51 -18.77
C THR A 524 32.88 -21.36 -19.77
N GLY A 525 31.58 -21.15 -19.87
CA GLY A 525 30.71 -21.80 -20.86
C GLY A 525 30.30 -23.25 -20.56
N VAL A 526 30.47 -23.74 -19.32
CA VAL A 526 30.05 -25.09 -18.91
C VAL A 526 28.59 -25.18 -18.41
N GLY A 527 27.85 -24.06 -18.44
CA GLY A 527 26.42 -24.06 -18.10
C GLY A 527 26.10 -23.45 -16.73
N LYS A 528 27.05 -22.83 -15.99
CA LYS A 528 26.80 -22.18 -14.68
C LYS A 528 25.64 -21.20 -14.71
N THR A 529 25.75 -20.18 -15.55
CA THR A 529 24.72 -19.11 -15.65
C THR A 529 23.42 -19.65 -16.26
N GLU A 530 23.50 -20.67 -17.12
CA GLU A 530 22.29 -21.27 -17.70
C GLU A 530 21.48 -22.05 -16.65
N LEU A 531 22.14 -22.82 -15.78
CA LEU A 531 21.47 -23.47 -14.65
C LEU A 531 20.75 -22.45 -13.75
N VAL A 532 21.36 -21.28 -13.52
CA VAL A 532 20.73 -20.21 -12.71
C VAL A 532 19.47 -19.67 -13.39
N LYS A 533 19.49 -19.45 -14.71
CA LYS A 533 18.32 -18.99 -15.47
C LYS A 533 17.20 -20.03 -15.44
N GLN A 534 17.51 -21.30 -15.74
CA GLN A 534 16.54 -22.38 -15.71
C GLN A 534 15.96 -22.59 -14.31
N LEU A 535 16.79 -22.42 -13.28
CA LEU A 535 16.35 -22.47 -11.88
C LEU A 535 15.39 -21.32 -11.53
N ALA A 536 15.68 -20.10 -11.99
CA ALA A 536 14.80 -18.95 -11.76
C ALA A 536 13.46 -19.13 -12.47
N ASP A 537 13.48 -19.61 -13.70
CA ASP A 537 12.27 -19.89 -14.47
C ASP A 537 11.43 -21.01 -13.84
N ASP A 538 12.06 -22.12 -13.47
CA ASP A 538 11.35 -23.26 -12.87
C ASP A 538 10.76 -22.96 -11.49
N LEU A 539 11.52 -22.28 -10.62
CA LEU A 539 11.04 -21.95 -9.27
C LEU A 539 10.00 -20.83 -9.27
N PHE A 540 10.15 -19.80 -10.13
CA PHE A 540 9.38 -18.57 -10.06
C PHE A 540 8.57 -18.23 -11.33
N ASN A 541 8.67 -19.03 -12.43
CA ASN A 541 7.98 -18.86 -13.73
C ASN A 541 8.09 -17.45 -14.34
N ALA A 542 9.13 -16.72 -14.00
CA ALA A 542 9.37 -15.41 -14.54
C ALA A 542 10.87 -15.21 -14.77
N PRO A 543 11.30 -15.03 -16.02
CA PRO A 543 12.71 -14.72 -16.34
C PRO A 543 13.20 -13.49 -15.57
N GLU A 544 12.27 -12.61 -15.24
CA GLU A 544 12.51 -11.38 -14.47
C GLU A 544 12.79 -11.63 -12.98
N SER A 545 12.56 -12.84 -12.46
CA SER A 545 12.89 -13.22 -11.08
C SER A 545 14.39 -13.44 -10.87
N LEU A 546 15.22 -13.33 -11.93
CA LEU A 546 16.66 -13.33 -11.85
C LEU A 546 17.21 -11.93 -11.62
N ILE A 547 17.79 -11.71 -10.45
CA ILE A 547 18.53 -10.48 -10.10
C ILE A 547 20.02 -10.78 -10.34
N ARG A 548 20.59 -10.28 -11.45
CA ARG A 548 22.01 -10.46 -11.76
C ARG A 548 22.81 -9.23 -11.37
N LEU A 549 23.93 -9.46 -10.69
CA LEU A 549 24.93 -8.49 -10.33
C LEU A 549 26.31 -9.01 -10.80
N ASP A 550 26.95 -8.29 -11.72
CA ASP A 550 28.28 -8.61 -12.21
C ASP A 550 29.31 -7.98 -11.26
N MET A 551 30.10 -8.81 -10.60
CA MET A 551 31.06 -8.34 -9.61
C MET A 551 32.22 -7.57 -10.21
N SER A 552 32.40 -7.59 -11.53
CA SER A 552 33.33 -6.71 -12.23
C SER A 552 32.99 -5.22 -12.07
N GLU A 553 31.72 -4.89 -11.84
CA GLU A 553 31.27 -3.51 -11.57
C GLU A 553 31.43 -3.09 -10.10
N PHE A 554 31.79 -4.03 -9.23
CA PHE A 554 31.87 -3.86 -7.78
C PHE A 554 33.28 -4.11 -7.22
N MET A 555 34.30 -3.74 -7.98
CA MET A 555 35.71 -3.91 -7.62
C MET A 555 36.23 -2.82 -6.65
N GLU A 556 35.55 -1.66 -6.61
CA GLU A 556 35.98 -0.51 -5.82
C GLU A 556 35.29 -0.45 -4.46
N LYS A 557 35.94 0.17 -3.47
CA LYS A 557 35.42 0.32 -2.11
C LYS A 557 34.07 1.01 -2.04
N HIS A 558 33.81 2.00 -2.90
CA HIS A 558 32.55 2.73 -2.94
C HIS A 558 31.39 1.94 -3.55
N SER A 559 31.66 0.78 -4.12
CA SER A 559 30.64 -0.05 -4.75
C SER A 559 29.63 -0.67 -3.76
N VAL A 560 29.99 -0.75 -2.47
CA VAL A 560 29.05 -1.20 -1.42
C VAL A 560 27.82 -0.29 -1.34
N SER A 561 28.01 1.03 -1.46
CA SER A 561 26.88 1.97 -1.45
C SER A 561 25.93 1.78 -2.63
N ARG A 562 26.40 1.27 -3.77
CA ARG A 562 25.53 0.89 -4.90
C ARG A 562 24.69 -0.36 -4.62
N ILE A 563 25.16 -1.25 -3.74
CA ILE A 563 24.46 -2.48 -3.36
C ILE A 563 23.38 -2.19 -2.31
N VAL A 564 23.74 -1.46 -1.22
CA VAL A 564 22.90 -1.25 -0.04
C VAL A 564 22.24 0.13 -0.02
N GLY A 565 22.78 1.09 -0.75
CA GLY A 565 22.41 2.51 -0.74
C GLY A 565 23.47 3.38 -0.07
N SER A 566 23.48 4.67 -0.36
CA SER A 566 24.41 5.64 0.23
C SER A 566 23.92 6.14 1.59
N PRO A 567 24.79 6.21 2.62
CA PRO A 567 24.40 6.76 3.92
C PRO A 567 23.97 8.23 3.82
N PRO A 568 23.16 8.72 4.81
CA PRO A 568 22.78 10.12 4.86
C PRO A 568 23.98 11.07 4.82
N GLY A 569 23.91 12.09 3.96
CA GLY A 569 24.96 13.10 3.79
C GLY A 569 25.98 12.81 2.67
N TYR A 570 25.87 11.69 1.96
CA TYR A 570 26.69 11.41 0.78
C TYR A 570 25.88 11.63 -0.50
N VAL A 571 26.60 11.97 -1.59
CA VAL A 571 26.00 12.11 -2.93
C VAL A 571 25.36 10.78 -3.34
N GLY A 572 24.09 10.83 -3.79
CA GLY A 572 23.32 9.63 -4.15
C GLY A 572 22.53 8.99 -2.98
N HIS A 573 22.35 9.69 -1.86
CA HIS A 573 21.53 9.20 -0.75
C HIS A 573 20.07 8.90 -1.14
N ASP A 574 19.51 9.64 -2.11
CA ASP A 574 18.15 9.42 -2.62
C ASP A 574 18.07 8.22 -3.58
N GLU A 575 19.21 7.68 -4.02
CA GLU A 575 19.26 6.49 -4.86
C GLU A 575 19.22 5.22 -3.98
N ALA A 576 18.20 4.42 -4.16
CA ALA A 576 18.09 3.13 -3.47
C ALA A 576 19.18 2.15 -3.92
N GLY A 577 19.68 1.31 -3.01
CA GLY A 577 20.66 0.28 -3.34
C GLY A 577 20.13 -0.72 -4.38
N GLN A 578 20.96 -1.05 -5.36
CA GLN A 578 20.55 -1.92 -6.48
C GLN A 578 20.07 -3.31 -6.01
N LEU A 579 20.75 -3.92 -5.05
CA LEU A 579 20.37 -5.22 -4.51
C LEU A 579 19.15 -5.10 -3.60
N THR A 580 19.20 -4.17 -2.65
CA THR A 580 18.16 -4.01 -1.62
C THR A 580 16.81 -3.65 -2.23
N GLU A 581 16.79 -2.73 -3.19
CA GLU A 581 15.54 -2.32 -3.84
C GLU A 581 14.97 -3.40 -4.77
N LYS A 582 15.83 -4.08 -5.57
CA LYS A 582 15.39 -5.17 -6.42
C LYS A 582 14.85 -6.35 -5.60
N SER A 583 15.53 -6.73 -4.51
CA SER A 583 15.10 -7.82 -3.64
C SER A 583 13.83 -7.47 -2.85
N ARG A 584 13.68 -6.21 -2.42
CA ARG A 584 12.45 -5.74 -1.77
C ARG A 584 11.25 -5.82 -2.70
N ARG A 585 11.43 -5.45 -3.97
CA ARG A 585 10.36 -5.54 -4.99
C ARG A 585 10.08 -6.98 -5.43
N LYS A 586 11.09 -7.87 -5.37
CA LYS A 586 11.01 -9.27 -5.80
C LYS A 586 11.59 -10.18 -4.72
N PRO A 587 10.86 -10.40 -3.61
CA PRO A 587 11.35 -11.21 -2.49
C PRO A 587 11.53 -12.69 -2.86
N TYR A 588 10.81 -13.16 -3.89
CA TYR A 588 10.95 -14.49 -4.49
C TYR A 588 11.79 -14.38 -5.76
N SER A 589 13.11 -14.50 -5.63
CA SER A 589 14.04 -14.34 -6.74
C SER A 589 15.29 -15.18 -6.58
N VAL A 590 15.99 -15.42 -7.70
CA VAL A 590 17.35 -15.92 -7.69
C VAL A 590 18.29 -14.74 -7.82
N VAL A 591 19.17 -14.56 -6.86
CA VAL A 591 20.19 -13.51 -6.87
C VAL A 591 21.50 -14.12 -7.34
N LEU A 592 21.97 -13.70 -8.50
CA LEU A 592 23.22 -14.16 -9.10
C LEU A 592 24.31 -13.09 -8.92
N PHE A 593 25.35 -13.46 -8.20
CA PHE A 593 26.61 -12.72 -8.14
C PHE A 593 27.61 -13.37 -9.11
N ASP A 594 27.78 -12.77 -10.27
CA ASP A 594 28.63 -13.31 -11.33
C ASP A 594 30.09 -12.87 -11.13
N GLU A 595 31.06 -13.78 -11.29
CA GLU A 595 32.50 -13.54 -11.11
C GLU A 595 32.88 -13.04 -9.69
N ILE A 596 32.47 -13.77 -8.65
CA ILE A 596 32.64 -13.35 -7.23
C ILE A 596 34.11 -13.07 -6.83
N GLU A 597 35.08 -13.68 -7.54
CA GLU A 597 36.50 -13.42 -7.36
C GLU A 597 36.92 -11.98 -7.66
N LYS A 598 36.12 -11.20 -8.35
CA LYS A 598 36.35 -9.81 -8.66
C LYS A 598 35.78 -8.83 -7.64
N ALA A 599 34.94 -9.31 -6.73
CA ALA A 599 34.25 -8.48 -5.75
C ALA A 599 35.22 -7.86 -4.74
N HIS A 600 34.99 -6.58 -4.39
CA HIS A 600 35.72 -5.95 -3.29
C HIS A 600 35.45 -6.68 -1.94
N PRO A 601 36.42 -6.79 -1.02
CA PRO A 601 36.23 -7.47 0.28
C PRO A 601 35.05 -6.95 1.11
N ASP A 602 34.74 -5.65 1.02
CA ASP A 602 33.60 -5.07 1.73
C ASP A 602 32.25 -5.55 1.18
N VAL A 603 32.17 -5.86 -0.12
CA VAL A 603 30.98 -6.50 -0.73
C VAL A 603 30.79 -7.91 -0.16
N LEU A 604 31.90 -8.67 -0.02
CA LEU A 604 31.85 -10.00 0.59
C LEU A 604 31.39 -9.95 2.05
N ASN A 605 31.70 -8.89 2.80
CA ASN A 605 31.20 -8.71 4.17
C ASN A 605 29.70 -8.47 4.22
N VAL A 606 29.13 -7.74 3.25
CA VAL A 606 27.64 -7.58 3.12
C VAL A 606 26.98 -8.91 2.79
N LEU A 607 27.59 -9.68 1.88
CA LEU A 607 27.08 -11.02 1.55
C LEU A 607 27.11 -11.97 2.76
N LEU A 608 28.16 -11.90 3.59
CA LEU A 608 28.22 -12.68 4.83
C LEU A 608 27.02 -12.41 5.75
N GLN A 609 26.62 -11.15 5.89
CA GLN A 609 25.45 -10.80 6.69
C GLN A 609 24.16 -11.42 6.11
N ILE A 610 23.99 -11.40 4.78
CA ILE A 610 22.83 -12.05 4.13
C ILE A 610 22.84 -13.57 4.37
N LEU A 611 24.01 -14.21 4.26
CA LEU A 611 24.13 -15.67 4.43
C LEU A 611 23.93 -16.12 5.89
N ASP A 612 24.20 -15.24 6.88
CA ASP A 612 24.05 -15.55 8.31
C ASP A 612 22.66 -15.24 8.85
N ASP A 613 22.21 -13.98 8.60
CA ASP A 613 21.03 -13.40 9.23
C ASP A 613 19.80 -13.46 8.30
N GLY A 614 19.98 -13.82 7.02
CA GLY A 614 18.90 -13.80 6.02
C GLY A 614 18.37 -12.39 5.69
N GLN A 615 18.96 -11.34 6.25
CA GLN A 615 18.49 -9.96 6.09
C GLN A 615 19.63 -8.95 6.13
N ILE A 616 19.45 -7.81 5.48
CA ILE A 616 20.34 -6.65 5.61
C ILE A 616 19.53 -5.38 5.86
N THR A 617 20.18 -4.38 6.46
CA THR A 617 19.59 -3.06 6.65
C THR A 617 20.08 -2.15 5.53
N ASP A 618 19.16 -1.53 4.78
CA ASP A 618 19.50 -0.56 3.73
C ASP A 618 19.97 0.78 4.33
N ALA A 619 20.43 1.68 3.47
CA ALA A 619 20.90 3.01 3.88
C ALA A 619 19.81 3.89 4.53
N HIS A 620 18.54 3.59 4.30
CA HIS A 620 17.38 4.25 4.92
C HIS A 620 16.96 3.61 6.26
N GLY A 621 17.71 2.61 6.75
CA GLY A 621 17.40 1.90 8.00
C GLY A 621 16.31 0.84 7.86
N ARG A 622 15.87 0.50 6.64
CA ARG A 622 14.86 -0.53 6.40
C ARG A 622 15.51 -1.90 6.33
N LYS A 623 14.91 -2.90 6.95
CA LYS A 623 15.35 -4.30 6.85
C LYS A 623 14.82 -4.91 5.55
N VAL A 624 15.72 -5.49 4.78
CA VAL A 624 15.41 -6.22 3.55
C VAL A 624 15.66 -7.69 3.80
N ASN A 625 14.61 -8.50 3.64
CA ASN A 625 14.62 -9.93 3.89
C ASN A 625 15.01 -10.71 2.63
N PHE A 626 15.91 -11.69 2.76
CA PHE A 626 16.39 -12.58 1.69
C PHE A 626 16.04 -14.04 1.92
N GLU A 627 15.30 -14.39 2.97
CA GLU A 627 14.99 -15.79 3.33
C GLU A 627 14.35 -16.59 2.20
N ASN A 628 13.54 -15.93 1.37
CA ASN A 628 12.86 -16.54 0.24
C ASN A 628 13.65 -16.50 -1.08
N THR A 629 14.86 -15.93 -1.07
CA THR A 629 15.72 -15.88 -2.26
C THR A 629 16.63 -17.11 -2.33
N VAL A 630 17.11 -17.38 -3.56
CA VAL A 630 18.19 -18.34 -3.80
C VAL A 630 19.42 -17.55 -4.20
N ILE A 631 20.50 -17.64 -3.43
CA ILE A 631 21.74 -16.92 -3.69
C ILE A 631 22.70 -17.82 -4.45
N VAL A 632 23.13 -17.39 -5.62
CA VAL A 632 24.11 -18.10 -6.43
C VAL A 632 25.29 -17.19 -6.72
N MET A 633 26.47 -17.66 -6.44
CA MET A 633 27.73 -17.02 -6.76
C MET A 633 28.45 -17.85 -7.80
N THR A 634 28.95 -17.22 -8.90
CA THR A 634 29.75 -17.96 -9.88
C THR A 634 31.22 -17.57 -9.75
N SER A 635 32.09 -18.54 -10.01
CA SER A 635 33.54 -18.32 -10.08
C SER A 635 34.18 -19.13 -11.19
N ASN A 636 35.22 -18.56 -11.79
CA ASN A 636 36.11 -19.22 -12.73
C ASN A 636 37.43 -19.67 -12.07
N ALA A 637 37.58 -19.48 -10.75
CA ALA A 637 38.80 -19.79 -10.03
C ALA A 637 39.18 -21.27 -10.14
N GLY A 638 40.46 -21.53 -10.37
CA GLY A 638 41.01 -22.89 -10.51
C GLY A 638 40.81 -23.58 -11.86
N SER A 639 40.13 -22.89 -12.83
CA SER A 639 39.90 -23.43 -14.19
C SER A 639 41.09 -23.23 -15.14
N ASP A 640 41.96 -22.24 -14.89
CA ASP A 640 42.97 -21.78 -15.86
C ASP A 640 44.30 -22.57 -15.82
N LYS A 641 44.48 -23.48 -14.87
CA LYS A 641 45.72 -24.26 -14.78
C LYS A 641 45.50 -25.67 -15.36
N ALA A 642 45.57 -25.74 -16.69
CA ALA A 642 45.68 -27.01 -17.40
C ALA A 642 47.03 -27.67 -17.14
N ALA A 643 46.97 -28.97 -16.86
CA ALA A 643 47.97 -30.01 -17.03
C ALA A 643 49.41 -29.74 -16.46
N GLY A 644 49.69 -30.41 -15.37
CA GLY A 644 51.07 -30.55 -14.89
C GLY A 644 51.19 -31.17 -13.50
N SER A 645 50.48 -32.30 -13.29
CA SER A 645 50.79 -33.13 -12.08
C SER A 645 50.45 -34.59 -12.39
N VAL A 646 51.48 -35.34 -12.68
CA VAL A 646 51.44 -36.80 -12.76
C VAL A 646 51.41 -37.28 -11.32
N GLY A 647 50.26 -37.76 -10.85
CA GLY A 647 50.05 -38.43 -9.58
C GLY A 647 49.06 -39.57 -9.82
N PHE A 648 49.54 -40.77 -9.65
CA PHE A 648 48.74 -42.01 -9.71
C PHE A 648 47.84 -42.05 -8.45
N ASP A 649 46.53 -42.38 -8.60
CA ASP A 649 45.57 -42.86 -7.60
C ASP A 649 44.35 -42.00 -7.20
N LYS A 650 44.00 -40.95 -7.92
CA LYS A 650 42.69 -40.32 -7.64
C LYS A 650 41.94 -40.12 -8.95
N SER A 651 40.60 -40.28 -8.91
CA SER A 651 39.75 -40.00 -10.09
C SER A 651 39.93 -38.57 -10.56
N ALA A 652 39.92 -38.30 -11.86
CA ALA A 652 40.10 -36.97 -12.45
C ALA A 652 39.11 -35.93 -11.85
N GLY A 653 37.95 -36.36 -11.39
CA GLY A 653 36.92 -35.51 -10.77
C GLY A 653 37.29 -35.02 -9.36
N ASP A 654 37.92 -35.88 -8.52
CA ASP A 654 38.26 -35.52 -7.16
C ASP A 654 39.46 -34.57 -7.09
N GLN A 655 40.42 -34.73 -8.02
CA GLN A 655 41.56 -33.78 -8.14
C GLN A 655 41.07 -32.38 -8.59
N GLY A 656 40.02 -32.32 -9.43
CA GLY A 656 39.38 -31.06 -9.83
C GLY A 656 38.76 -30.33 -8.65
N LYS A 657 38.02 -31.03 -7.80
CA LYS A 657 37.38 -30.45 -6.61
C LYS A 657 38.39 -29.91 -5.59
N GLU A 658 39.50 -30.67 -5.29
CA GLU A 658 40.54 -30.23 -4.37
C GLU A 658 41.24 -28.94 -4.86
N ARG A 659 41.52 -28.85 -6.18
CA ARG A 659 42.16 -27.66 -6.78
C ARG A 659 41.23 -26.44 -6.69
N VAL A 660 39.98 -26.61 -7.01
CA VAL A 660 38.95 -25.56 -6.91
C VAL A 660 38.85 -25.07 -5.48
N MET A 661 38.74 -25.97 -4.49
CA MET A 661 38.66 -25.59 -3.09
C MET A 661 39.92 -24.84 -2.61
N LYS A 662 41.09 -25.20 -3.14
CA LYS A 662 42.34 -24.45 -2.87
C LYS A 662 42.27 -23.06 -3.49
N ALA A 663 41.86 -22.92 -4.74
CA ALA A 663 41.73 -21.65 -5.43
C ALA A 663 40.68 -20.73 -4.78
N LEU A 664 39.56 -21.28 -4.29
CA LEU A 664 38.54 -20.52 -3.55
C LEU A 664 39.11 -19.94 -2.24
N ARG A 665 39.94 -20.70 -1.53
CA ARG A 665 40.58 -20.25 -0.29
C ARG A 665 41.61 -19.14 -0.49
N ASP A 666 42.10 -18.95 -1.72
CA ASP A 666 43.05 -17.88 -2.03
C ASP A 666 42.40 -16.48 -2.02
N PHE A 667 41.08 -16.39 -2.25
CA PHE A 667 40.36 -15.11 -2.28
C PHE A 667 39.14 -15.03 -1.34
N LEU A 668 38.51 -16.18 -0.99
CA LEU A 668 37.43 -16.23 0.00
C LEU A 668 37.98 -16.66 1.37
N ARG A 669 37.59 -15.93 2.41
CA ARG A 669 37.91 -16.30 3.77
C ARG A 669 37.24 -17.65 4.11
N PRO A 670 37.90 -18.52 4.94
CA PRO A 670 37.29 -19.79 5.36
C PRO A 670 35.90 -19.63 5.98
N GLU A 671 35.69 -18.52 6.69
CA GLU A 671 34.39 -18.18 7.29
C GLU A 671 33.32 -18.04 6.24
N PHE A 672 33.61 -17.40 5.11
CA PHE A 672 32.67 -17.23 4.01
C PHE A 672 32.25 -18.57 3.38
N ILE A 673 33.24 -19.42 3.11
CA ILE A 673 33.01 -20.74 2.51
C ILE A 673 32.15 -21.62 3.43
N ASN A 674 32.34 -21.52 4.76
CA ASN A 674 31.58 -22.30 5.75
C ASN A 674 30.14 -21.83 5.94
N ARG A 675 29.77 -20.64 5.42
CA ARG A 675 28.40 -20.10 5.49
C ARG A 675 27.57 -20.45 4.27
N VAL A 676 28.22 -20.82 3.19
CA VAL A 676 27.56 -21.26 1.96
C VAL A 676 27.07 -22.69 2.14
N ASP A 677 25.84 -23.01 1.70
CA ASP A 677 25.26 -24.33 1.88
C ASP A 677 25.97 -25.36 1.01
N GLU A 678 26.27 -25.03 -0.27
CA GLU A 678 26.94 -25.98 -1.18
C GLU A 678 27.91 -25.29 -2.14
N VAL A 679 29.09 -25.91 -2.32
CA VAL A 679 30.06 -25.54 -3.37
C VAL A 679 29.99 -26.58 -4.48
N ILE A 680 29.50 -26.18 -5.66
CA ILE A 680 29.17 -27.07 -6.76
C ILE A 680 30.19 -26.91 -7.87
N TYR A 681 30.84 -28.03 -8.22
CA TYR A 681 31.81 -28.09 -9.31
C TYR A 681 31.16 -28.49 -10.64
N PHE A 682 31.33 -27.66 -11.65
CA PHE A 682 30.88 -27.91 -13.02
C PHE A 682 32.00 -28.58 -13.82
N ARG A 683 31.70 -29.76 -14.36
CA ARG A 683 32.61 -30.54 -15.19
C ARG A 683 32.79 -29.92 -16.56
N GLN A 684 33.94 -30.20 -17.21
CA GLN A 684 34.11 -29.86 -18.61
C GLN A 684 33.15 -30.67 -19.47
N LEU A 685 32.62 -30.04 -20.51
CA LEU A 685 31.68 -30.68 -21.44
C LEU A 685 32.44 -31.58 -22.43
N THR A 686 31.90 -32.76 -22.66
CA THR A 686 32.38 -33.70 -23.68
C THR A 686 31.79 -33.33 -25.05
N GLU A 687 32.33 -33.96 -26.13
CA GLU A 687 31.80 -33.73 -27.47
C GLU A 687 30.35 -34.22 -27.64
N ASP A 688 29.96 -35.32 -26.96
CA ASP A 688 28.57 -35.79 -26.93
C ASP A 688 27.64 -34.76 -26.22
N ASN A 689 28.10 -34.15 -25.12
CA ASN A 689 27.34 -33.10 -24.48
C ASN A 689 27.16 -31.88 -25.42
N PHE A 690 28.15 -31.56 -26.26
CA PHE A 690 28.01 -30.49 -27.25
C PHE A 690 26.95 -30.84 -28.31
N ARG A 691 26.85 -32.12 -28.74
CA ARG A 691 25.77 -32.54 -29.67
C ARG A 691 24.40 -32.32 -29.09
N ASP A 692 24.21 -32.75 -27.85
CA ASP A 692 22.92 -32.57 -27.16
C ASP A 692 22.58 -31.12 -26.93
N ILE A 693 23.55 -30.27 -26.50
CA ILE A 693 23.37 -28.82 -26.36
C ILE A 693 23.04 -28.18 -27.73
N ALA A 694 23.71 -28.59 -28.81
CA ALA A 694 23.42 -28.08 -30.16
C ALA A 694 21.97 -28.39 -30.58
N ARG A 695 21.47 -29.62 -30.31
CA ARG A 695 20.06 -29.96 -30.55
C ARG A 695 19.09 -29.10 -29.78
N ILE A 696 19.33 -28.88 -28.49
CA ILE A 696 18.49 -28.01 -27.66
C ILE A 696 18.46 -26.57 -28.25
N MET A 697 19.61 -26.02 -28.61
CA MET A 697 19.69 -24.66 -29.18
C MET A 697 19.01 -24.57 -30.57
N LEU A 698 19.10 -25.60 -31.37
CA LEU A 698 18.43 -25.65 -32.66
C LEU A 698 16.90 -25.85 -32.54
N ASP A 699 16.44 -26.58 -31.52
CA ASP A 699 15.02 -26.71 -31.23
C ASP A 699 14.42 -25.41 -30.64
N GLU A 700 15.20 -24.67 -29.86
CA GLU A 700 14.83 -23.31 -29.43
C GLU A 700 14.71 -22.37 -30.65
N LEU A 701 15.67 -22.39 -31.56
CA LEU A 701 15.62 -21.63 -32.80
C LEU A 701 14.41 -22.02 -33.67
N LYS A 702 14.11 -23.32 -33.78
CA LYS A 702 12.94 -23.85 -34.49
C LYS A 702 11.64 -23.30 -33.90
N THR A 703 11.51 -23.27 -32.57
CA THR A 703 10.35 -22.72 -31.86
C THR A 703 10.22 -21.22 -32.12
N SER A 704 11.32 -20.46 -31.98
CA SER A 704 11.35 -19.00 -32.21
C SER A 704 11.00 -18.62 -33.64
N LEU A 705 11.40 -19.45 -34.65
CA LEU A 705 11.02 -19.26 -36.05
C LEU A 705 9.56 -19.58 -36.28
N ALA A 706 9.03 -20.65 -35.65
CA ALA A 706 7.63 -21.03 -35.74
C ALA A 706 6.69 -19.93 -35.19
N ASP A 707 7.06 -19.29 -34.09
CA ASP A 707 6.33 -18.15 -33.52
C ASP A 707 6.25 -16.94 -34.48
N LYS A 708 7.24 -16.86 -35.42
CA LYS A 708 7.26 -15.84 -36.48
C LYS A 708 6.61 -16.31 -37.79
N GLY A 709 6.07 -17.52 -37.81
CA GLY A 709 5.40 -18.09 -38.98
C GLY A 709 6.31 -18.84 -39.96
N PHE A 710 7.58 -19.09 -39.59
CA PHE A 710 8.54 -19.83 -40.44
C PHE A 710 8.73 -21.24 -39.92
N GLY A 711 8.55 -22.23 -40.80
CA GLY A 711 8.92 -23.63 -40.52
C GLY A 711 10.44 -23.80 -40.61
N PHE A 712 11.07 -24.48 -39.65
CA PHE A 712 12.50 -24.81 -39.70
C PHE A 712 12.74 -26.30 -39.50
N MET A 713 13.55 -26.91 -40.36
CA MET A 713 13.97 -28.31 -40.29
C MET A 713 15.50 -28.38 -40.42
N TYR A 714 16.11 -29.28 -39.67
CA TYR A 714 17.55 -29.56 -39.75
C TYR A 714 17.83 -31.04 -39.67
N ASP A 715 18.96 -31.47 -40.23
CA ASP A 715 19.43 -32.84 -40.18
C ASP A 715 20.56 -32.99 -39.13
N ASP A 716 20.79 -34.18 -38.60
CA ASP A 716 21.87 -34.48 -37.65
C ASP A 716 23.27 -34.13 -38.19
N SER A 717 23.47 -34.15 -39.53
CA SER A 717 24.71 -33.70 -40.17
C SER A 717 25.06 -32.24 -39.86
N VAL A 718 24.05 -31.37 -39.67
CA VAL A 718 24.24 -29.95 -39.28
C VAL A 718 24.81 -29.87 -37.87
N VAL A 719 24.27 -30.72 -36.96
CA VAL A 719 24.75 -30.80 -35.57
C VAL A 719 26.23 -31.18 -35.53
N ASP A 720 26.61 -32.21 -36.28
CA ASP A 720 28.01 -32.68 -36.34
C ASP A 720 28.97 -31.61 -36.88
N VAL A 721 28.57 -30.85 -37.89
CA VAL A 721 29.38 -29.74 -38.45
C VAL A 721 29.52 -28.62 -37.44
N LEU A 722 28.42 -28.23 -36.77
CA LEU A 722 28.43 -27.18 -35.71
C LEU A 722 29.35 -27.60 -34.57
N VAL A 723 29.23 -28.81 -34.08
CA VAL A 723 30.07 -29.35 -32.99
C VAL A 723 31.54 -29.35 -33.42
N LYS A 724 31.86 -29.88 -34.59
CA LYS A 724 33.25 -29.94 -35.09
C LYS A 724 33.89 -28.59 -35.25
N LYS A 725 33.13 -27.54 -35.67
CA LYS A 725 33.61 -26.18 -35.80
C LYS A 725 33.73 -25.44 -34.47
N SER A 726 32.90 -25.77 -33.46
CA SER A 726 32.78 -25.01 -32.22
C SER A 726 33.37 -25.70 -30.99
N TYR A 727 33.64 -27.01 -31.03
CA TYR A 727 34.14 -27.75 -29.90
C TYR A 727 35.48 -27.18 -29.38
N SER A 728 35.48 -26.78 -28.13
CA SER A 728 36.66 -26.31 -27.42
C SER A 728 36.50 -26.57 -25.92
N ALA A 729 37.35 -27.38 -25.35
CA ALA A 729 37.37 -27.66 -23.92
C ALA A 729 37.63 -26.41 -23.06
N ALA A 730 38.26 -25.38 -23.63
CA ALA A 730 38.60 -24.11 -22.90
C ALA A 730 37.43 -23.12 -22.85
N TYR A 731 36.63 -23.00 -23.91
CA TYR A 731 35.61 -21.97 -24.06
C TYR A 731 34.16 -22.50 -23.89
N GLY A 732 34.00 -23.80 -23.78
CA GLY A 732 32.68 -24.44 -23.57
C GLY A 732 31.64 -24.09 -24.63
N ALA A 733 30.37 -24.20 -24.31
CA ALA A 733 29.24 -24.01 -25.21
C ALA A 733 29.03 -22.56 -25.71
N ARG A 734 29.80 -21.55 -25.19
CA ARG A 734 29.71 -20.16 -25.68
C ARG A 734 30.11 -20.03 -27.15
N ASN A 735 31.11 -20.85 -27.59
CA ASN A 735 31.50 -20.85 -28.98
C ASN A 735 30.45 -21.51 -29.89
N LEU A 736 29.73 -22.52 -29.40
CA LEU A 736 28.65 -23.20 -30.14
C LEU A 736 27.52 -22.18 -30.48
N ARG A 737 27.11 -21.35 -29.52
CA ARG A 737 26.09 -20.31 -29.78
C ARG A 737 26.52 -19.31 -30.85
N ARG A 738 27.79 -18.83 -30.78
CA ARG A 738 28.36 -17.97 -31.82
C ARG A 738 28.43 -18.64 -33.18
N CYS A 739 28.73 -19.97 -33.20
CA CYS A 739 28.78 -20.72 -34.43
C CYS A 739 27.38 -20.85 -35.03
N ILE A 740 26.36 -21.18 -34.23
CA ILE A 740 24.96 -21.22 -34.68
C ILE A 740 24.52 -19.89 -35.25
N GLN A 741 24.81 -18.80 -34.55
CA GLN A 741 24.47 -17.47 -35.01
C GLN A 741 25.08 -17.19 -36.40
N LYS A 742 26.38 -17.40 -36.55
CA LYS A 742 27.10 -17.06 -37.77
C LYS A 742 26.76 -17.98 -38.96
N GLU A 743 26.58 -19.27 -38.69
CA GLU A 743 26.40 -20.29 -39.75
C GLU A 743 24.93 -20.53 -40.11
N LEU A 744 23.99 -20.17 -39.22
CA LEU A 744 22.57 -20.40 -39.42
C LEU A 744 21.73 -19.13 -39.30
N GLU A 745 21.77 -18.42 -38.16
CA GLU A 745 20.86 -17.27 -37.91
C GLU A 745 21.13 -16.13 -38.92
N ASP A 746 22.39 -15.70 -39.10
CA ASP A 746 22.75 -14.62 -40.02
C ASP A 746 22.39 -14.95 -41.48
N PRO A 747 22.73 -16.18 -42.03
CA PRO A 747 22.32 -16.56 -43.38
C PRO A 747 20.80 -16.71 -43.53
N MET A 748 20.07 -17.23 -42.50
CA MET A 748 18.61 -17.32 -42.53
C MET A 748 17.98 -15.94 -42.59
N ALA A 749 18.47 -14.99 -41.80
CA ALA A 749 17.98 -13.61 -41.79
C ALA A 749 18.16 -12.97 -43.18
N ASN A 750 19.32 -13.18 -43.83
CA ASN A 750 19.53 -12.69 -45.17
C ASN A 750 18.57 -13.33 -46.20
N LEU A 751 18.37 -14.66 -46.14
CA LEU A 751 17.42 -15.33 -47.02
C LEU A 751 15.99 -14.84 -46.84
N ILE A 752 15.56 -14.59 -45.62
CA ILE A 752 14.22 -14.07 -45.32
C ILE A 752 14.07 -12.63 -45.84
N ILE A 753 15.11 -11.80 -45.73
CA ILE A 753 15.11 -10.43 -46.24
C ILE A 753 15.11 -10.41 -47.79
N ASP A 754 15.95 -11.23 -48.41
CA ASP A 754 16.06 -11.32 -49.87
C ASP A 754 14.78 -11.86 -50.53
N ALA A 755 14.02 -12.65 -49.83
CA ALA A 755 12.75 -13.22 -50.28
C ALA A 755 11.51 -12.35 -49.97
N PHE A 756 11.68 -11.05 -49.76
CA PHE A 756 10.57 -10.13 -49.44
C PHE A 756 9.45 -10.11 -50.49
N GLU A 757 9.80 -10.31 -51.78
CA GLU A 757 8.80 -10.38 -52.86
C GLU A 757 8.09 -11.74 -52.95
N ASN A 758 8.74 -12.82 -52.50
CA ASN A 758 8.18 -14.18 -52.43
C ASN A 758 8.41 -14.79 -51.07
N PRO A 759 7.46 -14.64 -50.12
CA PRO A 759 7.66 -15.03 -48.74
C PRO A 759 7.95 -16.52 -48.59
N ILE A 760 9.07 -16.83 -47.94
CA ILE A 760 9.48 -18.21 -47.58
C ILE A 760 8.57 -18.66 -46.44
N THR A 761 8.05 -19.89 -46.54
CA THR A 761 7.26 -20.52 -45.47
C THR A 761 8.04 -21.56 -44.70
N GLN A 762 9.03 -22.20 -45.35
CA GLN A 762 9.85 -23.25 -44.72
C GLN A 762 11.34 -23.09 -45.07
N LEU A 763 12.19 -23.33 -44.09
CA LEU A 763 13.64 -23.34 -44.22
C LEU A 763 14.17 -24.74 -43.85
N LYS A 764 15.07 -25.28 -44.64
CA LYS A 764 15.77 -26.54 -44.37
C LYS A 764 17.28 -26.30 -44.34
N ALA A 765 17.94 -26.75 -43.26
CA ALA A 765 19.38 -26.77 -43.14
C ALA A 765 19.92 -28.20 -43.38
N THR A 766 20.92 -28.35 -44.23
CA THR A 766 21.66 -29.59 -44.45
C THR A 766 23.16 -29.31 -44.47
N ALA A 767 23.98 -30.32 -44.22
CA ALA A 767 25.42 -30.19 -44.31
C ALA A 767 25.96 -30.94 -45.52
N GLU A 768 26.68 -30.25 -46.41
CA GLU A 768 27.35 -30.81 -47.56
C GLU A 768 28.83 -30.35 -47.55
N ASP A 769 29.75 -31.26 -47.75
CA ASP A 769 31.19 -30.99 -47.76
C ASP A 769 31.74 -30.22 -46.56
N GLY A 770 31.15 -30.46 -45.38
CA GLY A 770 31.57 -29.76 -44.13
C GLY A 770 31.11 -28.31 -44.03
N GLN A 771 30.20 -27.85 -44.90
CA GLN A 771 29.55 -26.56 -44.87
C GLN A 771 28.02 -26.72 -44.69
N ILE A 772 27.40 -25.79 -43.98
CA ILE A 772 25.96 -25.76 -43.79
C ILE A 772 25.33 -25.03 -44.99
N LYS A 773 24.38 -25.64 -45.64
CA LYS A 773 23.59 -25.07 -46.73
C LYS A 773 22.14 -24.92 -46.27
N LEU A 774 21.55 -23.76 -46.57
CA LEU A 774 20.17 -23.43 -46.31
C LEU A 774 19.36 -23.49 -47.60
N TYR A 775 18.23 -24.14 -47.53
CA TYR A 775 17.27 -24.22 -48.63
C TYR A 775 15.93 -23.60 -48.18
N SER A 776 15.38 -22.74 -49.02
CA SER A 776 14.00 -22.26 -48.90
C SER A 776 13.07 -23.22 -49.62
N LEU A 777 12.02 -23.66 -48.93
CA LEU A 777 10.97 -24.56 -49.47
C LEU A 777 9.63 -23.81 -49.50
#